data_dc0d371630e9949d30c409496c800b9a
#
_entry.id   dc0d371630e9949d30c409496c800b9a
#
_cell.length_a   1.000
_cell.length_b   1.000
_cell.length_c   1.000
_cell.angle_alpha   90.00
_cell.angle_beta   90.00
_cell.angle_gamma   90.00
#
_symmetry.space_group_name_H-M   'P 1'
#
loop_
_entity.id
_entity.type
_entity.pdbx_description
1 polymer ?
#
loop_
_entity_poly.entity_id
_entity_poly.type
_entity_poly.pdbx_seq_one_letter_code
_entity_poly.pdbx_strand_id
1 'polypeptide(L)'
;MKKLTLCVILLFSSITVFSQTEKYPVFKDCEKTSINDLPTCFKDRLKESILSEFSIPDNIKQEEFRETINIVFAVNSNGNFKVIYVNSPYKELKEEVYRVFSTLPKIKPANYNNHPVEMQFVFPLSIPLDNNSNKEVIREKIVVEVFQPEKKKEKRPISNSLFPEHTSELNIPFTRAEYSLYDYYLNKSENSHTAVKPYVYSEVNKYVDLDAEKNKLIKPKSTWFGKKLLNEHMALVKGKDFWFTVDPGVDLQIGKDSDDVNTFNNTRAIHINGAIGEKFSFSTNFYESQGRFAKYINQYAESIKPDGGNPALIPGRGIAKEFKTDAYDYPVAEAYVSYTPNKIVNFQFGNGKNFIGDGYRSLFLSDAASPYPFFKINTNFWKIKYTNLWMWMQDVRPELTVDGAYKQKFMAIHYLSWNVSKKLNIGLFETVIWDDANDRGFDVNYLNPLIFYTAAEFSTGSRAGNTLLGLSLKYKLKDVSLYSQFILDEFRLSEFTGSDEWWGNKFGIQIGAKYHNAFNIENLYLQAEYNAIRPYTYSHDELNLNYGHNNQPLAHLWGSNFKEAIGIARFTKDRWFANAKIVFGKKGFDFKNGTDTSSYGGDVFHDNDHRASDYGNEIGQGNTAKIFIGDLQVGYIVNPATNLKLFGGITFRNFNPDVPTNEFDKTNSTWISVGLRTDVFNWNFDF
;
A
#
# COMPACT_ATOMS: atom_id res chain seq x y z
N MET A 1 9.36 -38.34 -7.31
CA MET A 1 10.21 -37.29 -7.89
C MET A 1 10.12 -37.21 -9.42
N LYS A 2 10.13 -38.26 -10.23
CA LYS A 2 10.04 -38.16 -11.70
C LYS A 2 8.73 -37.60 -12.29
N LYS A 3 7.59 -37.61 -11.56
CA LYS A 3 6.30 -37.07 -12.03
C LYS A 3 6.14 -35.57 -11.75
N LEU A 4 6.83 -35.02 -10.76
CA LEU A 4 6.78 -33.59 -10.44
C LEU A 4 7.66 -32.77 -11.40
N THR A 5 8.82 -33.33 -11.81
CA THR A 5 9.71 -32.69 -12.79
C THR A 5 9.08 -32.58 -14.17
N LEU A 6 8.20 -33.53 -14.54
CA LEU A 6 7.49 -33.50 -15.81
C LEU A 6 6.40 -32.42 -15.86
N CYS A 7 5.73 -32.15 -14.74
CA CYS A 7 4.74 -31.05 -14.66
C CYS A 7 5.37 -29.65 -14.71
N VAL A 8 6.56 -29.47 -14.17
CA VAL A 8 7.27 -28.18 -14.23
C VAL A 8 7.80 -27.92 -15.64
N ILE A 9 8.26 -28.96 -16.36
CA ILE A 9 8.72 -28.83 -17.75
C ILE A 9 7.55 -28.56 -18.70
N LEU A 10 6.36 -29.13 -18.45
CA LEU A 10 5.15 -28.85 -19.23
C LEU A 10 4.55 -27.46 -19.00
N LEU A 11 4.83 -26.83 -17.86
CA LEU A 11 4.41 -25.44 -17.56
C LEU A 11 5.31 -24.39 -18.27
N PHE A 12 6.54 -24.76 -18.63
CA PHE A 12 7.45 -23.87 -19.38
C PHE A 12 7.40 -24.02 -20.91
N SER A 13 6.74 -25.05 -21.44
CA SER A 13 6.66 -25.30 -22.89
C SER A 13 5.46 -24.69 -23.59
N SER A 14 4.59 -23.93 -22.89
CA SER A 14 3.43 -23.25 -23.48
C SER A 14 3.57 -21.73 -23.57
N ILE A 15 4.80 -21.20 -23.62
CA ILE A 15 5.01 -19.83 -24.08
C ILE A 15 4.92 -19.86 -25.62
N THR A 16 3.71 -19.82 -26.13
CA THR A 16 3.49 -19.42 -27.52
C THR A 16 3.98 -18.00 -27.67
N VAL A 17 5.10 -17.85 -28.33
CA VAL A 17 5.56 -16.56 -28.83
C VAL A 17 4.48 -16.06 -29.79
N PHE A 18 3.58 -15.20 -29.31
CA PHE A 18 2.74 -14.42 -30.21
C PHE A 18 3.67 -13.51 -31.00
N SER A 19 3.93 -13.84 -32.25
CA SER A 19 4.58 -12.95 -33.20
C SER A 19 3.75 -11.66 -33.23
N GLN A 20 4.34 -10.55 -32.77
CA GLN A 20 3.73 -9.23 -32.84
C GLN A 20 3.61 -8.87 -34.33
N THR A 21 2.40 -8.89 -34.87
CA THR A 21 2.14 -8.54 -36.28
C THR A 21 1.85 -7.04 -36.36
N GLU A 22 2.84 -6.33 -36.88
CA GLU A 22 2.72 -4.92 -37.25
C GLU A 22 2.38 -4.81 -38.75
N LYS A 23 1.37 -3.99 -39.07
CA LYS A 23 1.00 -3.69 -40.49
C LYS A 23 1.09 -2.19 -40.69
N TYR A 24 1.74 -1.79 -41.79
CA TYR A 24 1.84 -0.41 -42.25
C TYR A 24 0.49 0.18 -42.60
N PRO A 25 0.36 1.53 -42.66
CA PRO A 25 -0.81 2.17 -43.29
C PRO A 25 -0.94 1.77 -44.75
N VAL A 26 -2.16 1.62 -45.25
CA VAL A 26 -2.41 1.03 -46.56
C VAL A 26 -3.24 1.98 -47.43
N PHE A 27 -2.65 2.47 -48.55
CA PHE A 27 -3.44 3.12 -49.61
C PHE A 27 -4.34 2.08 -50.31
N LYS A 28 -5.45 2.52 -50.88
CA LYS A 28 -6.42 1.64 -51.57
C LYS A 28 -5.77 0.76 -52.62
N ASP A 29 -4.79 1.30 -53.37
CA ASP A 29 -4.08 0.59 -54.43
C ASP A 29 -3.08 -0.44 -53.88
N CYS A 30 -2.66 -0.32 -52.60
CA CYS A 30 -1.74 -1.25 -51.95
C CYS A 30 -2.46 -2.38 -51.20
N GLU A 31 -3.78 -2.48 -51.22
CA GLU A 31 -4.54 -3.49 -50.48
C GLU A 31 -4.23 -4.94 -50.83
N LYS A 32 -3.76 -5.18 -52.08
CA LYS A 32 -3.41 -6.52 -52.58
C LYS A 32 -1.92 -6.84 -52.47
N THR A 33 -1.13 -5.93 -51.92
CA THR A 33 0.35 -6.08 -51.79
C THR A 33 0.66 -7.00 -50.59
N SER A 34 1.75 -7.77 -50.75
CA SER A 34 2.20 -8.63 -49.63
C SER A 34 2.60 -7.82 -48.40
N ILE A 35 2.49 -8.41 -47.18
CA ILE A 35 2.83 -7.70 -45.93
C ILE A 35 4.30 -7.19 -45.98
N ASN A 36 5.20 -7.89 -46.61
CA ASN A 36 6.61 -7.51 -46.69
C ASN A 36 6.84 -6.32 -47.61
N ASP A 37 6.01 -6.14 -48.64
CA ASP A 37 6.13 -5.09 -49.63
C ASP A 37 5.24 -3.87 -49.32
N LEU A 38 4.35 -3.96 -48.33
CA LEU A 38 3.50 -2.86 -47.91
C LEU A 38 4.26 -1.56 -47.57
N PRO A 39 5.39 -1.61 -46.84
CA PRO A 39 6.16 -0.40 -46.55
C PRO A 39 6.63 0.32 -47.78
N THR A 40 7.07 -0.42 -48.79
CA THR A 40 7.55 0.13 -50.10
C THR A 40 6.38 0.74 -50.85
N CYS A 41 5.28 -0.01 -51.04
CA CYS A 41 4.09 0.48 -51.69
C CYS A 41 3.51 1.77 -51.02
N PHE A 42 3.45 1.81 -49.69
CA PHE A 42 3.02 3.00 -48.95
C PHE A 42 3.91 4.22 -49.25
N LYS A 43 5.24 4.04 -49.22
CA LYS A 43 6.21 5.11 -49.47
C LYS A 43 6.14 5.65 -50.88
N ASP A 44 6.00 4.76 -51.85
CA ASP A 44 5.94 5.15 -53.27
C ASP A 44 4.67 5.90 -53.60
N ARG A 45 3.51 5.44 -53.11
CA ARG A 45 2.21 6.11 -53.30
C ARG A 45 2.12 7.45 -52.55
N LEU A 46 2.70 7.52 -51.35
CA LEU A 46 2.81 8.78 -50.63
C LEU A 46 3.65 9.82 -51.37
N LYS A 47 4.82 9.38 -51.84
CA LYS A 47 5.74 10.23 -52.66
C LYS A 47 5.04 10.74 -53.90
N GLU A 48 4.40 9.87 -54.66
CA GLU A 48 3.65 10.22 -55.87
C GLU A 48 2.53 11.24 -55.57
N SER A 49 1.75 11.00 -54.53
CA SER A 49 0.66 11.89 -54.14
C SER A 49 1.14 13.27 -53.67
N ILE A 50 2.24 13.34 -52.96
CA ILE A 50 2.82 14.63 -52.53
C ILE A 50 3.41 15.38 -53.71
N LEU A 51 4.22 14.72 -54.55
CA LEU A 51 4.91 15.39 -55.69
C LEU A 51 3.94 15.85 -56.77
N SER A 52 2.81 15.17 -56.98
CA SER A 52 1.78 15.58 -57.93
C SER A 52 1.03 16.82 -57.57
N GLU A 53 0.87 17.06 -56.26
CA GLU A 53 0.03 18.17 -55.71
C GLU A 53 0.87 19.36 -55.20
N PHE A 54 2.19 19.17 -54.96
CA PHE A 54 3.07 20.16 -54.38
C PHE A 54 3.52 21.20 -55.41
N SER A 55 3.26 22.47 -55.13
CA SER A 55 3.67 23.59 -55.95
C SER A 55 4.67 24.48 -55.21
N ILE A 56 5.88 24.69 -55.76
CA ILE A 56 6.88 25.59 -55.17
C ILE A 56 6.37 27.02 -55.31
N PRO A 57 6.20 27.79 -54.24
CA PRO A 57 5.78 29.20 -54.26
C PRO A 57 6.74 30.06 -55.12
N ASP A 58 6.18 31.06 -55.85
CA ASP A 58 6.95 31.81 -56.83
C ASP A 58 8.07 32.67 -56.23
N ASN A 59 7.94 33.15 -55.04
CA ASN A 59 8.99 33.83 -54.25
C ASN A 59 10.19 32.92 -54.00
N ILE A 60 9.96 31.65 -53.71
CA ILE A 60 11.02 30.64 -53.47
C ILE A 60 11.74 30.23 -54.73
N LYS A 61 11.01 30.21 -55.86
CA LYS A 61 11.64 29.98 -57.21
C LYS A 61 12.55 31.16 -57.58
N GLN A 62 12.17 32.37 -57.26
CA GLN A 62 12.97 33.57 -57.52
C GLN A 62 14.24 33.67 -56.69
N GLU A 63 14.24 33.14 -55.46
CA GLU A 63 15.37 33.11 -54.53
C GLU A 63 16.33 31.95 -54.80
N GLU A 64 16.10 31.12 -55.83
CA GLU A 64 16.89 29.93 -56.20
C GLU A 64 17.20 28.99 -55.04
N PHE A 65 16.26 28.86 -54.07
CA PHE A 65 16.43 28.04 -52.87
C PHE A 65 16.61 26.56 -53.24
N ARG A 66 17.74 25.95 -52.80
CA ARG A 66 18.14 24.56 -53.12
C ARG A 66 18.51 23.81 -51.86
N GLU A 67 17.50 23.33 -51.14
CA GLU A 67 17.71 22.50 -49.95
C GLU A 67 16.64 21.39 -49.81
N THR A 68 16.90 20.44 -48.92
CA THR A 68 15.92 19.42 -48.55
C THR A 68 15.21 19.84 -47.25
N ILE A 69 13.91 20.01 -47.33
CA ILE A 69 13.07 20.22 -46.13
C ILE A 69 12.56 18.88 -45.61
N ASN A 70 12.63 18.66 -44.30
CA ASN A 70 12.09 17.48 -43.65
C ASN A 70 10.70 17.74 -43.12
N ILE A 71 9.72 16.93 -43.53
CA ILE A 71 8.34 16.98 -43.13
C ILE A 71 8.08 15.82 -42.18
N VAL A 72 7.82 16.11 -40.91
CA VAL A 72 7.38 15.13 -39.90
C VAL A 72 5.87 15.09 -39.90
N PHE A 73 5.28 13.93 -40.14
CA PHE A 73 3.83 13.76 -40.16
C PHE A 73 3.42 12.43 -39.55
N ALA A 74 2.15 12.30 -39.20
CA ALA A 74 1.55 11.06 -38.72
C ALA A 74 0.37 10.63 -39.61
N VAL A 75 0.16 9.32 -39.72
CA VAL A 75 -1.11 8.73 -40.12
C VAL A 75 -1.82 8.30 -38.84
N ASN A 76 -2.90 8.98 -38.49
CA ASN A 76 -3.62 8.71 -37.25
C ASN A 76 -4.44 7.41 -37.32
N SER A 77 -4.97 6.95 -36.20
CA SER A 77 -5.78 5.73 -36.08
C SER A 77 -7.07 5.74 -36.94
N ASN A 78 -7.48 6.90 -37.42
CA ASN A 78 -8.61 7.05 -38.34
C ASN A 78 -8.19 7.04 -39.81
N GLY A 79 -6.88 6.95 -40.10
CA GLY A 79 -6.31 6.93 -41.46
C GLY A 79 -6.15 8.31 -42.12
N ASN A 80 -6.21 9.40 -41.35
CA ASN A 80 -5.98 10.75 -41.84
C ASN A 80 -4.53 11.15 -41.63
N PHE A 81 -3.97 11.93 -42.56
CA PHE A 81 -2.65 12.50 -42.45
C PHE A 81 -2.66 13.76 -41.58
N LYS A 82 -1.64 13.94 -40.74
CA LYS A 82 -1.47 15.11 -39.88
C LYS A 82 -0.01 15.52 -39.87
N VAL A 83 0.29 16.71 -40.38
CA VAL A 83 1.62 17.30 -40.28
C VAL A 83 1.92 17.69 -38.82
N ILE A 84 3.05 17.26 -38.29
CA ILE A 84 3.53 17.53 -36.94
C ILE A 84 4.50 18.69 -36.96
N TYR A 85 5.47 18.65 -37.88
CA TYR A 85 6.52 19.66 -37.98
C TYR A 85 7.07 19.74 -39.39
N VAL A 86 7.45 20.93 -39.84
CA VAL A 86 8.12 21.20 -41.13
C VAL A 86 9.40 22.00 -40.87
N ASN A 87 10.54 21.40 -41.21
CA ASN A 87 11.84 22.06 -41.09
C ASN A 87 12.10 22.91 -42.36
N SER A 88 11.55 24.12 -42.37
CA SER A 88 11.76 25.09 -43.44
C SER A 88 11.90 26.51 -42.85
N PRO A 89 12.80 27.36 -43.37
CA PRO A 89 12.89 28.76 -42.98
C PRO A 89 11.71 29.60 -43.53
N TYR A 90 11.08 29.13 -44.63
CA TYR A 90 10.03 29.88 -45.35
C TYR A 90 8.62 29.48 -44.87
N LYS A 91 7.81 30.46 -44.58
CA LYS A 91 6.45 30.27 -44.11
C LYS A 91 5.56 29.69 -45.22
N GLU A 92 5.76 30.16 -46.44
CA GLU A 92 5.00 29.77 -47.62
C GLU A 92 5.21 28.28 -47.95
N LEU A 93 6.41 27.77 -47.81
CA LEU A 93 6.66 26.33 -47.95
C LEU A 93 5.96 25.50 -46.87
N LYS A 94 5.89 26.00 -45.66
CA LYS A 94 5.12 25.35 -44.59
C LYS A 94 3.62 25.33 -44.91
N GLU A 95 3.07 26.45 -45.34
CA GLU A 95 1.67 26.56 -45.72
C GLU A 95 1.31 25.63 -46.87
N GLU A 96 2.19 25.53 -47.89
CA GLU A 96 1.99 24.60 -49.02
C GLU A 96 2.04 23.14 -48.58
N VAL A 97 2.99 22.76 -47.66
CA VAL A 97 3.01 21.43 -47.08
C VAL A 97 1.69 21.12 -46.34
N TYR A 98 1.18 22.05 -45.51
CA TYR A 98 -0.08 21.83 -44.84
C TYR A 98 -1.25 21.70 -45.80
N ARG A 99 -1.27 22.48 -46.91
CA ARG A 99 -2.28 22.37 -47.94
C ARG A 99 -2.27 20.98 -48.57
N VAL A 100 -1.11 20.53 -49.08
CA VAL A 100 -0.95 19.22 -49.72
C VAL A 100 -1.34 18.07 -48.82
N PHE A 101 -0.88 18.07 -47.57
CA PHE A 101 -1.24 17.00 -46.63
C PHE A 101 -2.73 17.01 -46.23
N SER A 102 -3.41 18.13 -46.34
CA SER A 102 -4.87 18.23 -46.12
C SER A 102 -5.68 17.66 -47.30
N THR A 103 -5.13 17.58 -48.50
CA THR A 103 -5.80 17.01 -49.68
C THR A 103 -5.55 15.51 -49.87
N LEU A 104 -4.59 14.92 -49.13
CA LEU A 104 -4.32 13.51 -49.21
C LEU A 104 -5.54 12.65 -48.85
N PRO A 105 -5.79 11.56 -49.62
CA PRO A 105 -6.94 10.70 -49.36
C PRO A 105 -6.82 9.98 -48.02
N LYS A 106 -7.98 9.73 -47.37
CA LYS A 106 -8.02 8.86 -46.20
C LYS A 106 -7.61 7.43 -46.57
N ILE A 107 -6.73 6.83 -45.79
CA ILE A 107 -6.19 5.49 -46.01
C ILE A 107 -6.50 4.55 -44.82
N LYS A 108 -6.28 3.24 -44.99
CA LYS A 108 -6.36 2.33 -43.83
C LYS A 108 -5.17 2.61 -42.90
N PRO A 109 -5.45 2.83 -41.58
CA PRO A 109 -4.38 3.13 -40.62
C PRO A 109 -3.44 1.94 -40.42
N ALA A 110 -2.28 2.20 -39.86
CA ALA A 110 -1.42 1.17 -39.32
C ALA A 110 -2.15 0.31 -38.30
N ASN A 111 -1.77 -0.96 -38.20
CA ASN A 111 -2.37 -1.89 -37.28
C ASN A 111 -1.30 -2.61 -36.44
N TYR A 112 -1.52 -2.65 -35.14
CA TYR A 112 -0.67 -3.39 -34.21
C TYR A 112 -1.55 -4.31 -33.36
N ASN A 113 -1.33 -5.62 -33.45
CA ASN A 113 -2.15 -6.63 -32.77
C ASN A 113 -3.67 -6.46 -32.99
N ASN A 114 -4.09 -6.21 -34.24
CA ASN A 114 -5.47 -5.96 -34.65
C ASN A 114 -6.13 -4.68 -34.09
N HIS A 115 -5.34 -3.76 -33.56
CA HIS A 115 -5.82 -2.42 -33.16
C HIS A 115 -5.22 -1.36 -34.10
N PRO A 116 -6.05 -0.43 -34.63
CA PRO A 116 -5.54 0.68 -35.43
C PRO A 116 -4.68 1.60 -34.56
N VAL A 117 -3.49 1.94 -35.03
CA VAL A 117 -2.52 2.77 -34.33
C VAL A 117 -2.06 3.94 -35.17
N GLU A 118 -1.61 5.01 -34.52
CA GLU A 118 -0.95 6.14 -35.18
C GLU A 118 0.50 5.77 -35.48
N MET A 119 0.95 6.09 -36.72
CA MET A 119 2.33 5.85 -37.14
C MET A 119 2.93 7.14 -37.68
N GLN A 120 4.15 7.49 -37.24
CA GLN A 120 4.86 8.72 -37.63
C GLN A 120 5.94 8.43 -38.65
N PHE A 121 6.13 9.41 -39.55
CA PHE A 121 7.07 9.34 -40.66
C PHE A 121 7.77 10.67 -40.86
N VAL A 122 8.98 10.61 -41.45
CA VAL A 122 9.69 11.78 -41.98
C VAL A 122 9.76 11.66 -43.50
N PHE A 123 9.28 12.69 -44.20
CA PHE A 123 9.36 12.80 -45.62
C PHE A 123 10.34 13.91 -45.98
N PRO A 124 11.53 13.58 -46.58
CA PRO A 124 12.46 14.56 -47.08
C PRO A 124 12.00 15.05 -48.48
N LEU A 125 11.71 16.34 -48.62
CA LEU A 125 11.32 16.98 -49.86
C LEU A 125 12.45 17.89 -50.36
N SER A 126 13.02 17.57 -51.50
CA SER A 126 14.09 18.40 -52.12
C SER A 126 13.49 19.52 -52.97
N ILE A 127 14.02 20.73 -52.83
CA ILE A 127 13.68 21.90 -53.63
C ILE A 127 14.90 22.28 -54.42
N PRO A 128 14.84 22.41 -55.79
CA PRO A 128 13.67 22.15 -56.65
C PRO A 128 13.23 20.69 -56.64
N LEU A 129 12.00 20.41 -57.02
CA LEU A 129 11.46 19.05 -57.02
C LEU A 129 12.24 18.19 -58.00
N ASP A 130 12.90 17.15 -57.50
CA ASP A 130 13.64 16.17 -58.29
C ASP A 130 12.95 14.80 -58.15
N ASN A 131 12.43 14.31 -59.27
CA ASN A 131 11.77 13.00 -59.34
C ASN A 131 12.74 11.83 -59.10
N ASN A 132 14.06 12.06 -59.25
CA ASN A 132 15.13 11.05 -59.11
C ASN A 132 15.85 11.09 -57.76
N SER A 133 15.48 11.95 -56.81
CA SER A 133 16.16 11.95 -55.54
C SER A 133 15.82 10.66 -54.76
N ASN A 134 16.83 9.81 -54.58
CA ASN A 134 16.77 8.54 -53.83
C ASN A 134 16.67 8.71 -52.30
N LYS A 135 16.13 9.81 -51.78
CA LYS A 135 15.97 10.00 -50.36
C LYS A 135 14.74 9.23 -49.87
N GLU A 136 14.98 8.19 -49.10
CA GLU A 136 13.94 7.34 -48.57
C GLU A 136 13.11 8.05 -47.50
N VAL A 137 11.79 7.78 -47.45
CA VAL A 137 10.94 8.11 -46.33
C VAL A 137 11.38 7.30 -45.12
N ILE A 138 11.90 7.97 -44.09
CA ILE A 138 12.43 7.35 -42.88
C ILE A 138 11.30 7.21 -41.87
N ARG A 139 11.17 6.03 -41.28
CA ARG A 139 10.30 5.79 -40.15
C ARG A 139 11.00 6.24 -38.86
N GLU A 140 10.45 7.19 -38.13
CA GLU A 140 11.08 7.69 -36.90
C GLU A 140 10.59 7.01 -35.61
N LYS A 141 9.33 6.62 -35.51
CA LYS A 141 8.80 6.07 -34.25
C LYS A 141 7.43 5.40 -34.40
N ILE A 142 7.24 4.24 -33.77
CA ILE A 142 5.91 3.75 -33.44
C ILE A 142 5.52 4.40 -32.12
N VAL A 143 4.54 5.27 -32.13
CA VAL A 143 3.83 5.67 -30.92
C VAL A 143 2.68 4.68 -30.76
N VAL A 144 2.92 3.59 -30.04
CA VAL A 144 1.83 2.73 -29.57
C VAL A 144 1.13 3.48 -28.43
N GLU A 145 0.40 4.52 -28.76
CA GLU A 145 -0.67 4.92 -27.91
C GLU A 145 -1.80 3.91 -28.14
N VAL A 146 -1.98 3.00 -27.20
CA VAL A 146 -3.22 2.24 -27.09
C VAL A 146 -4.31 3.29 -26.82
N PHE A 147 -4.96 3.72 -27.89
CA PHE A 147 -6.09 4.63 -27.79
C PHE A 147 -7.21 3.93 -27.03
N GLN A 148 -7.24 4.14 -25.73
CA GLN A 148 -8.54 4.31 -25.09
C GLN A 148 -9.08 5.63 -25.69
N PRO A 149 -10.36 5.68 -26.14
CA PRO A 149 -10.93 6.93 -26.65
C PRO A 149 -10.62 8.00 -25.60
N GLU A 150 -9.92 9.07 -26.02
CA GLU A 150 -9.77 10.22 -25.16
C GLU A 150 -11.18 10.63 -24.72
N LYS A 151 -11.58 10.20 -23.53
CA LYS A 151 -12.43 11.08 -22.75
C LYS A 151 -11.63 12.38 -22.76
N LYS A 152 -12.17 13.41 -23.47
CA LYS A 152 -11.68 14.78 -23.37
C LYS A 152 -11.03 14.92 -22.02
N LYS A 153 -9.77 15.42 -21.96
CA LYS A 153 -9.20 15.91 -20.70
C LYS A 153 -10.20 16.95 -20.21
N GLU A 154 -11.24 16.48 -19.55
CA GLU A 154 -11.95 17.29 -18.60
C GLU A 154 -10.82 17.66 -17.65
N LYS A 155 -10.38 18.93 -17.72
CA LYS A 155 -9.78 19.60 -16.57
C LYS A 155 -10.68 19.16 -15.44
N ARG A 156 -10.19 18.27 -14.55
CA ARG A 156 -11.00 17.89 -13.38
C ARG A 156 -11.42 19.23 -12.81
N PRO A 157 -12.70 19.58 -12.80
CA PRO A 157 -13.09 20.83 -12.18
C PRO A 157 -12.55 20.71 -10.78
N ILE A 158 -11.93 21.78 -10.25
CA ILE A 158 -11.61 21.86 -8.84
C ILE A 158 -12.91 21.49 -8.16
N SER A 159 -12.95 20.28 -7.62
CA SER A 159 -14.18 19.69 -7.14
C SER A 159 -14.79 20.68 -6.17
N ASN A 160 -16.04 21.11 -6.39
CA ASN A 160 -16.82 21.83 -5.38
C ASN A 160 -17.21 20.90 -4.23
N SER A 161 -16.67 19.70 -4.21
CA SER A 161 -16.84 18.71 -3.17
C SER A 161 -16.44 19.26 -1.80
N LEU A 162 -17.21 18.92 -0.79
CA LEU A 162 -16.87 19.16 0.61
C LEU A 162 -15.67 18.32 1.06
N PHE A 163 -15.30 17.30 0.29
CA PHE A 163 -14.24 16.32 0.57
C PHE A 163 -13.20 16.30 -0.57
N PRO A 164 -12.40 17.37 -0.75
CA PRO A 164 -11.43 17.44 -1.84
C PRO A 164 -10.34 16.36 -1.74
N GLU A 165 -10.08 15.81 -0.55
CA GLU A 165 -9.20 14.68 -0.33
C GLU A 165 -9.59 13.45 -1.13
N HIS A 166 -10.87 13.21 -1.41
CA HIS A 166 -11.36 12.04 -2.13
C HIS A 166 -10.91 11.99 -3.60
N THR A 167 -10.51 13.11 -4.16
CA THR A 167 -9.99 13.22 -5.53
C THR A 167 -8.47 13.30 -5.59
N SER A 168 -7.79 13.29 -4.44
CA SER A 168 -6.35 13.48 -4.31
C SER A 168 -5.57 12.17 -4.24
N GLU A 169 -4.25 12.30 -4.22
CA GLU A 169 -3.30 11.21 -3.98
C GLU A 169 -2.95 11.06 -2.49
N LEU A 170 -3.82 11.52 -1.60
CA LEU A 170 -3.72 11.31 -0.16
C LEU A 170 -4.11 9.89 0.24
N ASN A 171 -3.54 9.43 1.32
CA ASN A 171 -3.94 8.18 1.96
C ASN A 171 -5.26 8.35 2.71
N ILE A 172 -6.15 7.40 2.59
CA ILE A 172 -7.30 7.25 3.49
C ILE A 172 -6.75 6.82 4.86
N PRO A 173 -7.03 7.54 5.95
CA PRO A 173 -6.60 7.14 7.29
C PRO A 173 -6.97 5.68 7.59
N PHE A 174 -6.01 4.88 8.03
CA PHE A 174 -6.24 3.45 8.20
C PHE A 174 -6.95 3.18 9.53
N THR A 175 -8.27 3.03 9.46
CA THR A 175 -9.06 2.44 10.55
C THR A 175 -9.79 1.19 10.05
N ARG A 176 -9.75 0.11 10.83
CA ARG A 176 -10.36 -1.16 10.45
C ARG A 176 -11.88 -1.06 10.26
N ALA A 177 -12.52 -0.15 10.99
CA ALA A 177 -13.95 0.10 10.88
C ALA A 177 -14.33 0.74 9.54
N GLU A 178 -13.63 1.79 9.12
CA GLU A 178 -13.90 2.46 7.85
C GLU A 178 -13.53 1.60 6.65
N TYR A 179 -12.39 0.91 6.71
CA TYR A 179 -11.94 0.02 5.65
C TYR A 179 -12.88 -1.16 5.40
N SER A 180 -13.59 -1.64 6.43
CA SER A 180 -14.60 -2.70 6.24
C SER A 180 -15.77 -2.27 5.35
N LEU A 181 -16.08 -0.98 5.26
CA LEU A 181 -17.09 -0.43 4.35
C LEU A 181 -16.57 -0.41 2.91
N TYR A 182 -15.32 0.00 2.70
CA TYR A 182 -14.70 0.00 1.37
C TYR A 182 -14.46 -1.40 0.83
N ASP A 183 -14.11 -2.35 1.69
CA ASP A 183 -13.85 -3.74 1.33
C ASP A 183 -15.02 -4.39 0.56
N TYR A 184 -16.27 -4.00 0.85
CA TYR A 184 -17.44 -4.47 0.11
C TYR A 184 -17.39 -4.10 -1.38
N TYR A 185 -17.10 -2.85 -1.69
CA TYR A 185 -17.01 -2.36 -3.07
C TYR A 185 -15.78 -2.89 -3.78
N LEU A 186 -14.63 -2.90 -3.08
CA LEU A 186 -13.37 -3.41 -3.59
C LEU A 186 -13.44 -4.93 -3.86
N ASN A 187 -14.20 -5.67 -3.04
CA ASN A 187 -14.39 -7.11 -3.25
C ASN A 187 -15.18 -7.41 -4.53
N LYS A 188 -16.12 -6.55 -4.90
CA LYS A 188 -16.92 -6.68 -6.14
C LYS A 188 -16.16 -6.27 -7.40
N SER A 189 -15.10 -5.52 -7.28
CA SER A 189 -14.30 -5.09 -8.42
C SER A 189 -13.43 -6.22 -8.99
N GLU A 190 -13.16 -6.18 -10.29
CA GLU A 190 -12.38 -7.22 -10.97
C GLU A 190 -10.86 -7.07 -10.76
N ASN A 191 -10.37 -5.84 -10.51
CA ASN A 191 -8.93 -5.53 -10.48
C ASN A 191 -8.51 -4.65 -9.29
N SER A 192 -9.17 -4.80 -8.13
CA SER A 192 -8.74 -4.12 -6.91
C SER A 192 -7.59 -4.86 -6.22
N HIS A 193 -6.68 -4.10 -5.59
CA HIS A 193 -5.62 -4.60 -4.75
C HIS A 193 -5.84 -4.08 -3.33
N THR A 194 -6.06 -4.98 -2.36
CA THR A 194 -6.53 -4.63 -1.02
C THR A 194 -5.53 -4.92 0.10
N ALA A 195 -4.43 -5.59 -0.20
CA ALA A 195 -3.49 -5.99 0.83
C ALA A 195 -2.69 -4.80 1.40
N VAL A 196 -2.21 -3.86 0.56
CA VAL A 196 -1.37 -2.74 1.01
C VAL A 196 -2.21 -1.57 1.49
N LYS A 197 -2.01 -1.14 2.74
CA LYS A 197 -2.68 -0.01 3.38
C LYS A 197 -1.67 0.96 3.97
N PRO A 198 -2.00 2.25 4.10
CA PRO A 198 -3.24 2.93 3.73
C PRO A 198 -3.52 2.93 2.23
N TYR A 199 -4.83 2.90 1.86
CA TYR A 199 -5.25 3.10 0.48
C TYR A 199 -5.12 4.58 0.08
N VAL A 200 -4.81 4.83 -1.20
CA VAL A 200 -4.86 6.18 -1.76
C VAL A 200 -6.30 6.50 -2.20
N TYR A 201 -6.81 7.69 -1.90
CA TYR A 201 -8.18 8.10 -2.24
C TYR A 201 -8.48 7.90 -3.72
N SER A 202 -7.60 8.33 -4.61
CA SER A 202 -7.77 8.19 -6.06
C SER A 202 -7.89 6.73 -6.52
N GLU A 203 -7.24 5.78 -5.82
CA GLU A 203 -7.35 4.35 -6.13
C GLU A 203 -8.73 3.80 -5.73
N VAL A 204 -9.22 4.13 -4.54
CA VAL A 204 -10.52 3.65 -4.03
C VAL A 204 -11.67 4.28 -4.79
N ASN A 205 -11.56 5.57 -5.11
CA ASN A 205 -12.60 6.33 -5.82
C ASN A 205 -12.87 5.82 -7.26
N LYS A 206 -12.02 4.92 -7.77
CA LYS A 206 -12.29 4.19 -9.03
C LYS A 206 -13.43 3.16 -8.89
N TYR A 207 -13.70 2.69 -7.68
CA TYR A 207 -14.60 1.57 -7.39
C TYR A 207 -15.81 1.98 -6.57
N VAL A 208 -15.71 3.06 -5.81
CA VAL A 208 -16.78 3.63 -4.97
C VAL A 208 -16.73 5.15 -5.04
N ASP A 209 -17.88 5.77 -5.21
CA ASP A 209 -18.00 7.23 -5.13
C ASP A 209 -17.94 7.65 -3.65
N LEU A 210 -16.73 8.00 -3.18
CA LEU A 210 -16.48 8.37 -1.80
C LEU A 210 -17.22 9.66 -1.40
N ASP A 211 -17.38 10.61 -2.35
CA ASP A 211 -18.15 11.82 -2.11
C ASP A 211 -19.63 11.49 -1.89
N ALA A 212 -20.21 10.63 -2.72
CA ALA A 212 -21.61 10.21 -2.57
C ALA A 212 -21.82 9.47 -1.23
N GLU A 213 -20.89 8.58 -0.84
CA GLU A 213 -21.00 7.86 0.44
C GLU A 213 -20.94 8.81 1.64
N LYS A 214 -20.01 9.76 1.66
CA LYS A 214 -19.92 10.75 2.75
C LYS A 214 -21.10 11.73 2.74
N ASN A 215 -21.57 12.14 1.55
CA ASN A 215 -22.70 13.06 1.43
C ASN A 215 -24.03 12.48 1.97
N LYS A 216 -24.23 11.14 1.94
CA LYS A 216 -25.37 10.48 2.61
C LYS A 216 -25.43 10.80 4.11
N LEU A 217 -24.28 11.05 4.73
CA LEU A 217 -24.16 11.35 6.15
C LEU A 217 -24.35 12.82 6.49
N ILE A 218 -24.40 13.74 5.50
CA ILE A 218 -24.57 15.17 5.72
C ILE A 218 -25.97 15.47 6.22
N LYS A 219 -26.07 16.19 7.33
CA LYS A 219 -27.35 16.68 7.90
C LYS A 219 -27.41 18.20 7.74
N PRO A 220 -28.37 18.76 6.99
CA PRO A 220 -28.44 20.20 6.76
C PRO A 220 -28.39 21.03 8.05
N LYS A 221 -27.57 22.06 8.07
CA LYS A 221 -27.39 23.02 9.16
C LYS A 221 -27.39 24.45 8.62
N SER A 222 -28.07 25.35 9.31
CA SER A 222 -28.19 26.76 8.91
C SER A 222 -27.03 27.61 9.45
N THR A 223 -26.56 27.32 10.67
CA THR A 223 -25.51 28.10 11.33
C THR A 223 -24.12 27.70 10.89
N TRP A 224 -23.18 28.64 10.81
CA TRP A 224 -21.78 28.38 10.52
C TRP A 224 -21.17 27.35 11.48
N PHE A 225 -21.35 27.55 12.79
CA PHE A 225 -20.86 26.63 13.81
C PHE A 225 -21.43 25.21 13.64
N GLY A 226 -22.75 25.10 13.40
CA GLY A 226 -23.41 23.82 13.16
C GLY A 226 -22.87 23.09 11.91
N LYS A 227 -22.54 23.82 10.83
CA LYS A 227 -21.91 23.24 9.63
C LYS A 227 -20.51 22.70 9.97
N LYS A 228 -19.65 23.52 10.59
CA LYS A 228 -18.27 23.17 10.92
C LYS A 228 -18.17 22.01 11.92
N LEU A 229 -18.97 22.03 12.96
CA LEU A 229 -18.94 20.99 13.98
C LEU A 229 -19.50 19.64 13.49
N LEU A 230 -20.49 19.64 12.58
CA LEU A 230 -21.30 18.46 12.30
C LEU A 230 -21.16 17.91 10.86
N ASN A 231 -20.59 18.65 9.91
CA ASN A 231 -20.62 18.25 8.51
C ASN A 231 -19.33 18.56 7.72
N GLU A 232 -18.56 19.58 8.11
CA GLU A 232 -17.51 20.16 7.26
C GLU A 232 -16.18 20.21 7.99
N HIS A 233 -15.09 20.37 7.22
CA HIS A 233 -13.79 20.73 7.76
C HIS A 233 -13.84 22.09 8.48
N MET A 234 -13.04 22.25 9.52
CA MET A 234 -12.97 23.52 10.27
C MET A 234 -12.51 24.64 9.35
N ALA A 235 -11.41 24.44 8.63
CA ALA A 235 -10.98 25.32 7.58
C ALA A 235 -10.76 24.50 6.29
N LEU A 236 -11.27 25.03 5.18
CA LEU A 236 -11.04 24.51 3.83
C LEU A 236 -10.72 25.69 2.94
N VAL A 237 -9.52 25.73 2.40
CA VAL A 237 -9.04 26.74 1.46
C VAL A 237 -8.85 26.09 0.10
N LYS A 238 -9.44 26.68 -0.94
CA LYS A 238 -9.31 26.22 -2.31
C LYS A 238 -8.82 27.36 -3.19
N GLY A 239 -7.67 27.16 -3.83
CA GLY A 239 -7.13 28.02 -4.87
C GLY A 239 -7.38 27.42 -6.26
N LYS A 240 -6.74 28.00 -7.27
CA LYS A 240 -6.80 27.51 -8.64
C LYS A 240 -6.07 26.18 -8.81
N ASP A 241 -4.92 26.04 -8.16
CA ASP A 241 -3.99 24.94 -8.35
C ASP A 241 -3.62 24.25 -7.02
N PHE A 242 -4.34 24.57 -5.93
CA PHE A 242 -4.12 23.94 -4.62
C PHE A 242 -5.40 23.92 -3.79
N TRP A 243 -5.42 23.05 -2.80
CA TRP A 243 -6.37 23.11 -1.69
C TRP A 243 -5.68 22.58 -0.44
N PHE A 244 -6.16 23.01 0.71
CA PHE A 244 -5.81 22.39 1.99
C PHE A 244 -6.95 22.50 3.00
N THR A 245 -7.00 21.55 3.92
CA THR A 245 -7.88 21.56 5.10
C THR A 245 -7.04 21.68 6.36
N VAL A 246 -7.62 22.32 7.37
CA VAL A 246 -7.06 22.35 8.74
C VAL A 246 -8.19 22.00 9.69
N ASP A 247 -8.00 20.90 10.44
CA ASP A 247 -8.98 20.38 11.35
C ASP A 247 -8.38 20.15 12.74
N PRO A 248 -9.04 20.57 13.81
CA PRO A 248 -8.72 20.10 15.14
C PRO A 248 -9.14 18.63 15.27
N GLY A 249 -8.25 17.82 15.83
CA GLY A 249 -8.52 16.44 16.19
C GLY A 249 -8.59 16.29 17.71
N VAL A 250 -9.36 15.33 18.16
CA VAL A 250 -9.48 15.01 19.60
C VAL A 250 -9.57 13.48 19.79
N ASP A 251 -9.04 13.00 20.91
CA ASP A 251 -9.41 11.70 21.50
C ASP A 251 -9.57 11.92 23.00
N LEU A 252 -10.77 12.34 23.38
CA LEU A 252 -11.17 12.61 24.75
C LEU A 252 -11.95 11.42 25.27
N GLN A 253 -11.40 10.70 26.23
CA GLN A 253 -12.02 9.51 26.80
C GLN A 253 -11.91 9.54 28.30
N ILE A 254 -12.96 9.10 28.96
CA ILE A 254 -13.00 8.82 30.41
C ILE A 254 -13.57 7.43 30.62
N GLY A 255 -13.13 6.78 31.67
CA GLY A 255 -13.59 5.43 31.97
C GLY A 255 -13.10 4.93 33.32
N LYS A 256 -13.41 3.68 33.60
CA LYS A 256 -12.99 2.98 34.80
C LYS A 256 -12.79 1.50 34.51
N ASP A 257 -11.78 0.90 35.10
CA ASP A 257 -11.59 -0.54 35.05
C ASP A 257 -12.03 -1.24 36.37
N SER A 258 -12.03 -2.56 36.33
CA SER A 258 -12.40 -3.38 37.50
C SER A 258 -11.36 -3.37 38.63
N ASP A 259 -10.15 -2.89 38.37
CA ASP A 259 -9.11 -2.67 39.39
C ASP A 259 -9.18 -1.28 40.03
N ASP A 260 -10.33 -0.60 39.91
CA ASP A 260 -10.61 0.72 40.46
C ASP A 260 -9.79 1.87 39.85
N VAL A 261 -9.11 1.63 38.72
CA VAL A 261 -8.34 2.65 38.00
C VAL A 261 -9.30 3.56 37.23
N ASN A 262 -9.31 4.85 37.59
CA ASN A 262 -9.99 5.88 36.80
C ASN A 262 -9.15 6.18 35.55
N THR A 263 -9.62 5.77 34.37
CA THR A 263 -8.93 5.93 33.13
C THR A 263 -9.32 7.22 32.43
N PHE A 264 -8.40 7.80 31.71
CA PHE A 264 -8.65 8.93 30.80
C PHE A 264 -7.67 8.92 29.64
N ASN A 265 -8.11 9.50 28.53
CA ASN A 265 -7.25 9.91 27.44
C ASN A 265 -7.62 11.33 27.03
N ASN A 266 -6.65 12.22 26.91
CA ASN A 266 -6.83 13.62 26.54
C ASN A 266 -5.84 13.93 25.41
N THR A 267 -6.21 13.55 24.20
CA THR A 267 -5.46 13.88 22.99
C THR A 267 -6.04 15.13 22.35
N ARG A 268 -5.18 16.07 22.09
CA ARG A 268 -5.42 17.24 21.23
C ARG A 268 -4.57 17.11 19.99
N ALA A 269 -5.18 17.27 18.85
CA ALA A 269 -4.49 17.09 17.59
C ALA A 269 -4.80 18.22 16.60
N ILE A 270 -3.93 18.37 15.64
CA ILE A 270 -4.16 19.16 14.44
C ILE A 270 -3.89 18.29 13.21
N HIS A 271 -4.81 18.31 12.26
CA HIS A 271 -4.71 17.60 11.01
C HIS A 271 -4.70 18.60 9.86
N ILE A 272 -3.65 18.56 9.04
CA ILE A 272 -3.52 19.39 7.86
C ILE A 272 -3.33 18.47 6.66
N ASN A 273 -4.26 18.54 5.71
CA ASN A 273 -4.23 17.77 4.48
C ASN A 273 -4.32 18.70 3.29
N GLY A 274 -3.62 18.41 2.20
CA GLY A 274 -3.69 19.26 1.04
C GLY A 274 -3.11 18.64 -0.22
N ALA A 275 -3.35 19.31 -1.34
CA ALA A 275 -2.73 18.99 -2.62
C ALA A 275 -2.33 20.26 -3.38
N ILE A 276 -1.26 20.15 -4.16
CA ILE A 276 -0.74 21.17 -5.06
C ILE A 276 -0.72 20.58 -6.47
N GLY A 277 -1.50 21.17 -7.37
CA GLY A 277 -1.77 20.59 -8.67
C GLY A 277 -2.49 19.25 -8.57
N GLU A 278 -2.29 18.39 -9.58
CA GLU A 278 -2.94 17.07 -9.67
C GLU A 278 -2.05 15.93 -9.16
N LYS A 279 -0.77 16.21 -8.87
CA LYS A 279 0.24 15.16 -8.69
C LYS A 279 0.86 15.14 -7.29
N PHE A 280 0.79 16.22 -6.57
CA PHE A 280 1.44 16.37 -5.26
C PHE A 280 0.39 16.53 -4.17
N SER A 281 0.46 15.71 -3.15
CA SER A 281 -0.41 15.77 -1.97
C SER A 281 0.43 15.63 -0.71
N PHE A 282 -0.03 16.20 0.39
CA PHE A 282 0.65 16.13 1.68
C PHE A 282 -0.34 16.01 2.83
N SER A 283 0.08 15.34 3.88
CA SER A 283 -0.63 15.24 5.15
C SER A 283 0.34 15.42 6.30
N THR A 284 -0.07 16.17 7.31
CA THR A 284 0.66 16.27 8.58
C THR A 284 -0.32 16.26 9.73
N ASN A 285 -0.02 15.43 10.73
CA ASN A 285 -0.84 15.21 11.91
C ASN A 285 0.05 15.30 13.14
N PHE A 286 -0.29 16.16 14.05
CA PHE A 286 0.39 16.28 15.33
C PHE A 286 -0.59 15.99 16.46
N TYR A 287 -0.20 15.09 17.36
CA TYR A 287 -0.99 14.65 18.51
C TYR A 287 -0.22 14.96 19.78
N GLU A 288 -0.81 15.70 20.68
CA GLU A 288 -0.37 15.87 22.04
C GLU A 288 -1.33 15.12 22.95
N SER A 289 -0.84 14.11 23.64
CA SER A 289 -1.67 13.12 24.30
C SER A 289 -1.26 12.92 25.76
N GLN A 290 -2.23 12.93 26.64
CA GLN A 290 -2.04 12.60 28.06
C GLN A 290 -3.09 11.55 28.44
N GLY A 291 -2.64 10.43 29.02
CA GLY A 291 -3.57 9.35 29.33
C GLY A 291 -3.13 8.45 30.46
N ARG A 292 -4.12 7.80 31.07
CA ARG A 292 -4.00 6.67 31.95
C ARG A 292 -5.02 5.63 31.49
N PHE A 293 -4.55 4.46 31.14
CA PHE A 293 -5.36 3.40 30.57
C PHE A 293 -5.78 2.38 31.64
N ALA A 294 -6.49 1.33 31.23
CA ALA A 294 -6.77 0.20 32.08
C ALA A 294 -5.45 -0.46 32.57
N LYS A 295 -5.47 -1.02 33.77
CA LYS A 295 -4.27 -1.53 34.44
C LYS A 295 -3.41 -2.45 33.57
N TYR A 296 -4.03 -3.38 32.86
CA TYR A 296 -3.28 -4.32 32.00
C TYR A 296 -2.56 -3.61 30.82
N ILE A 297 -3.11 -2.50 30.33
CA ILE A 297 -2.47 -1.70 29.25
C ILE A 297 -1.27 -0.95 29.81
N ASN A 298 -1.42 -0.33 31.01
CA ASN A 298 -0.32 0.37 31.65
C ASN A 298 0.83 -0.58 31.97
N GLN A 299 0.54 -1.76 32.53
CA GLN A 299 1.54 -2.80 32.80
C GLN A 299 2.29 -3.24 31.55
N TYR A 300 1.58 -3.44 30.44
CA TYR A 300 2.23 -3.76 29.16
C TYR A 300 3.08 -2.60 28.65
N ALA A 301 2.58 -1.36 28.69
CA ALA A 301 3.33 -0.18 28.26
C ALA A 301 4.64 0.01 29.06
N GLU A 302 4.62 -0.30 30.36
CA GLU A 302 5.77 -0.26 31.25
C GLU A 302 6.74 -1.42 31.02
N SER A 303 6.25 -2.62 30.70
CA SER A 303 7.08 -3.78 30.40
C SER A 303 7.93 -3.64 29.13
N ILE A 304 7.48 -2.81 28.19
CA ILE A 304 8.18 -2.51 26.92
C ILE A 304 8.86 -1.14 26.91
N LYS A 305 9.06 -0.52 28.09
CA LYS A 305 9.67 0.81 28.22
C LYS A 305 11.05 0.89 27.57
N PRO A 306 11.43 2.06 27.04
CA PRO A 306 12.77 2.26 26.50
C PRO A 306 13.82 2.43 27.60
N ASP A 307 15.07 2.23 27.27
CA ASP A 307 16.19 2.67 28.10
C ASP A 307 16.19 4.21 28.26
N GLY A 308 16.88 4.71 29.29
CA GLY A 308 17.07 6.14 29.50
C GLY A 308 16.02 6.85 30.36
N GLY A 309 15.28 6.10 31.21
CA GLY A 309 14.46 6.63 32.30
C GLY A 309 13.03 7.05 31.90
N ASN A 310 12.61 6.86 30.68
CA ASN A 310 11.19 7.00 30.30
C ASN A 310 10.37 5.85 30.88
N PRO A 311 9.20 6.12 31.52
CA PRO A 311 8.46 5.13 32.29
C PRO A 311 7.76 4.07 31.44
N ALA A 312 7.41 4.38 30.17
CA ALA A 312 6.57 3.53 29.36
C ALA A 312 6.75 3.78 27.86
N LEU A 313 6.23 2.84 27.07
CA LEU A 313 6.03 2.97 25.63
C LEU A 313 4.58 2.63 25.31
N ILE A 314 3.79 3.63 24.87
CA ILE A 314 2.37 3.41 24.58
C ILE A 314 2.19 2.60 23.31
N PRO A 315 1.47 1.46 23.36
CA PRO A 315 1.33 0.55 22.23
C PRO A 315 0.84 1.24 20.96
N GLY A 316 1.61 1.11 19.89
CA GLY A 316 1.32 1.69 18.59
C GLY A 316 1.45 3.21 18.51
N ARG A 317 1.91 3.88 19.58
CA ARG A 317 2.09 5.35 19.59
C ARG A 317 3.55 5.76 19.76
N GLY A 318 4.19 5.41 20.86
CA GLY A 318 5.59 5.72 21.06
C GLY A 318 5.99 5.91 22.51
N ILE A 319 7.21 6.42 22.71
CA ILE A 319 7.81 6.66 24.00
C ILE A 319 6.99 7.70 24.77
N ALA A 320 6.74 7.41 26.05
CA ALA A 320 5.98 8.26 26.94
C ALA A 320 6.83 8.78 28.09
N LYS A 321 6.54 10.00 28.52
CA LYS A 321 7.05 10.61 29.75
C LYS A 321 6.06 10.43 30.88
N GLU A 322 6.53 10.56 32.11
CA GLU A 322 5.65 10.59 33.28
C GLU A 322 4.75 11.84 33.27
N PHE A 323 3.48 11.65 33.56
CA PHE A 323 2.48 12.72 33.73
C PHE A 323 1.64 12.45 34.96
N LYS A 324 1.77 13.29 36.00
CA LYS A 324 1.12 13.08 37.28
C LYS A 324 1.43 11.68 37.85
N THR A 325 0.54 11.16 38.72
CA THR A 325 0.66 9.82 39.25
C THR A 325 0.05 8.82 38.27
N ASP A 326 0.80 7.80 37.85
CA ASP A 326 0.39 6.67 37.01
C ASP A 326 -0.30 7.08 35.69
N ALA A 327 0.15 8.16 35.09
CA ALA A 327 -0.30 8.60 33.77
C ALA A 327 0.90 8.98 32.88
N TYR A 328 0.64 9.05 31.58
CA TYR A 328 1.66 9.19 30.55
C TYR A 328 1.39 10.40 29.67
N ASP A 329 2.46 11.09 29.27
CA ASP A 329 2.48 12.13 28.24
C ASP A 329 3.22 11.57 27.02
N TYR A 330 2.53 11.44 25.88
CA TYR A 330 3.03 10.75 24.69
C TYR A 330 2.67 11.51 23.42
N PRO A 331 3.52 12.46 22.98
CA PRO A 331 3.33 13.16 21.72
C PRO A 331 3.61 12.23 20.53
N VAL A 332 2.87 12.41 19.43
CA VAL A 332 3.09 11.68 18.18
C VAL A 332 2.98 12.65 17.01
N ALA A 333 3.90 12.56 16.07
CA ALA A 333 3.85 13.28 14.81
C ALA A 333 3.87 12.30 13.64
N GLU A 334 2.90 12.42 12.74
CA GLU A 334 2.82 11.66 11.50
C GLU A 334 2.70 12.63 10.34
N ALA A 335 3.52 12.46 9.32
CA ALA A 335 3.48 13.32 8.15
C ALA A 335 3.98 12.56 6.92
N TYR A 336 3.43 12.87 5.75
CA TYR A 336 3.97 12.35 4.50
C TYR A 336 3.66 13.28 3.33
N VAL A 337 4.47 13.15 2.30
CA VAL A 337 4.23 13.70 0.98
C VAL A 337 3.96 12.54 0.01
N SER A 338 3.07 12.76 -0.94
CA SER A 338 2.68 11.80 -1.98
C SER A 338 2.84 12.46 -3.34
N TYR A 339 3.61 11.83 -4.23
CA TYR A 339 3.85 12.33 -5.58
C TYR A 339 3.49 11.26 -6.61
N THR A 340 2.54 11.58 -7.50
CA THR A 340 2.03 10.67 -8.52
C THR A 340 2.28 11.27 -9.92
N PRO A 341 3.47 11.08 -10.51
CA PRO A 341 3.83 11.65 -11.80
C PRO A 341 2.89 11.19 -12.93
N ASN A 342 2.38 9.97 -12.82
CA ASN A 342 1.50 9.33 -13.81
C ASN A 342 0.57 8.32 -13.13
N LYS A 343 -0.30 7.64 -13.89
CA LYS A 343 -1.28 6.67 -13.36
C LYS A 343 -0.68 5.33 -12.89
N ILE A 344 0.62 5.12 -13.12
CA ILE A 344 1.31 3.85 -12.85
C ILE A 344 2.05 3.89 -11.52
N VAL A 345 2.74 4.99 -11.23
CA VAL A 345 3.66 5.08 -10.10
C VAL A 345 3.22 6.17 -9.12
N ASN A 346 3.22 5.82 -7.84
CA ASN A 346 3.04 6.74 -6.71
C ASN A 346 4.22 6.60 -5.76
N PHE A 347 4.84 7.72 -5.41
CA PHE A 347 5.92 7.83 -4.44
C PHE A 347 5.38 8.44 -3.15
N GLN A 348 5.75 7.89 -2.00
CA GLN A 348 5.44 8.46 -0.70
C GLN A 348 6.69 8.48 0.18
N PHE A 349 6.93 9.60 0.81
CA PHE A 349 8.00 9.77 1.81
C PHE A 349 7.41 10.41 3.06
N GLY A 350 7.68 9.87 4.23
CA GLY A 350 7.13 10.42 5.46
C GLY A 350 7.46 9.62 6.70
N ASN A 351 6.73 9.94 7.78
CA ASN A 351 6.73 9.25 9.06
C ASN A 351 5.30 8.79 9.36
N GLY A 352 5.11 7.49 9.61
CA GLY A 352 3.78 6.91 9.81
C GLY A 352 3.80 5.40 9.81
N LYS A 353 2.64 4.78 9.60
CA LYS A 353 2.48 3.33 9.63
C LYS A 353 2.01 2.78 8.29
N ASN A 354 2.42 1.56 7.97
CA ASN A 354 1.95 0.79 6.85
C ASN A 354 1.42 -0.57 7.33
N PHE A 355 0.57 -1.19 6.51
CA PHE A 355 -0.01 -2.50 6.81
C PHE A 355 -0.08 -3.32 5.52
N ILE A 356 0.34 -4.58 5.56
CA ILE A 356 0.31 -5.49 4.41
C ILE A 356 -0.45 -6.76 4.79
N GLY A 357 -1.70 -6.86 4.35
CA GLY A 357 -2.58 -8.00 4.61
C GLY A 357 -4.04 -7.69 4.33
N ASP A 358 -4.88 -8.71 4.22
CA ASP A 358 -6.33 -8.60 4.10
C ASP A 358 -7.05 -8.90 5.42
N GLY A 359 -6.32 -9.35 6.44
CA GLY A 359 -6.83 -9.72 7.76
C GLY A 359 -7.11 -8.55 8.70
N TYR A 360 -7.61 -8.91 9.88
CA TYR A 360 -7.61 -8.03 11.06
C TYR A 360 -6.19 -7.86 11.60
N ARG A 361 -5.45 -8.96 11.68
CA ARG A 361 -4.01 -9.03 11.91
C ARG A 361 -3.24 -9.11 10.59
N SER A 362 -1.94 -9.02 10.67
CA SER A 362 -1.05 -9.38 9.55
C SER A 362 0.17 -10.14 10.08
N LEU A 363 0.60 -11.15 9.31
CA LEU A 363 1.84 -11.87 9.53
C LEU A 363 3.02 -11.23 8.78
N PHE A 364 2.77 -10.22 7.94
CA PHE A 364 3.79 -9.54 7.15
C PHE A 364 4.19 -8.22 7.80
N LEU A 365 3.35 -7.22 7.72
CA LEU A 365 3.54 -5.91 8.34
C LEU A 365 2.20 -5.42 8.88
N SER A 366 2.15 -4.99 10.13
CA SER A 366 0.96 -4.46 10.79
C SER A 366 1.17 -3.03 11.30
N ASP A 367 0.11 -2.46 11.84
CA ASP A 367 0.10 -1.16 12.51
C ASP A 367 0.28 -1.27 14.04
N ALA A 368 0.80 -2.41 14.52
CA ALA A 368 0.99 -2.66 15.96
C ALA A 368 2.10 -1.79 16.55
N ALA A 369 3.21 -1.64 15.83
CA ALA A 369 4.35 -0.83 16.26
C ALA A 369 4.11 0.68 16.14
N SER A 370 4.98 1.46 16.77
CA SER A 370 5.03 2.93 16.66
C SER A 370 5.25 3.40 15.22
N PRO A 371 4.89 4.64 14.86
CA PRO A 371 5.25 5.23 13.57
C PRO A 371 6.75 5.24 13.32
N TYR A 372 7.15 5.09 12.08
CA TYR A 372 8.55 5.08 11.62
C TYR A 372 8.71 5.91 10.33
N PRO A 373 9.89 6.50 10.08
CA PRO A 373 10.21 7.09 8.80
C PRO A 373 10.20 6.03 7.69
N PHE A 374 9.64 6.37 6.54
CA PHE A 374 9.57 5.45 5.40
C PHE A 374 9.68 6.14 4.06
N PHE A 375 10.15 5.40 3.06
CA PHE A 375 9.98 5.70 1.65
C PHE A 375 9.25 4.54 0.97
N LYS A 376 8.20 4.85 0.21
CA LYS A 376 7.33 3.85 -0.41
C LYS A 376 7.09 4.16 -1.89
N ILE A 377 7.20 3.15 -2.72
CA ILE A 377 6.83 3.21 -4.14
C ILE A 377 5.72 2.19 -4.39
N ASN A 378 4.60 2.67 -4.91
CA ASN A 378 3.53 1.80 -5.43
C ASN A 378 3.52 1.88 -6.95
N THR A 379 3.65 0.74 -7.61
CA THR A 379 3.58 0.64 -9.07
C THR A 379 2.37 -0.21 -9.45
N ASN A 380 1.41 0.39 -10.16
CA ASN A 380 0.18 -0.24 -10.59
C ASN A 380 0.16 -0.36 -12.11
N PHE A 381 0.22 -1.57 -12.64
CA PHE A 381 0.10 -1.81 -14.07
C PHE A 381 -0.62 -3.12 -14.36
N TRP A 382 -1.42 -3.15 -15.40
CA TRP A 382 -2.19 -4.31 -15.82
C TRP A 382 -3.01 -4.90 -14.65
N LYS A 383 -2.67 -6.10 -14.16
CA LYS A 383 -3.30 -6.81 -13.02
C LYS A 383 -2.38 -6.90 -11.81
N ILE A 384 -1.33 -6.10 -11.76
CA ILE A 384 -0.29 -6.15 -10.74
C ILE A 384 -0.23 -4.82 -10.00
N LYS A 385 -0.14 -4.90 -8.68
CA LYS A 385 0.34 -3.82 -7.81
C LYS A 385 1.62 -4.30 -7.14
N TYR A 386 2.71 -3.56 -7.38
CA TYR A 386 4.00 -3.83 -6.77
C TYR A 386 4.36 -2.69 -5.83
N THR A 387 4.64 -3.04 -4.59
CA THR A 387 4.98 -2.08 -3.53
C THR A 387 6.39 -2.36 -3.04
N ASN A 388 7.22 -1.32 -3.08
CA ASN A 388 8.51 -1.29 -2.42
C ASN A 388 8.40 -0.34 -1.23
N LEU A 389 8.90 -0.75 -0.07
CA LEU A 389 8.86 0.03 1.16
C LEU A 389 10.19 -0.08 1.88
N TRP A 390 10.81 1.05 2.16
CA TRP A 390 12.02 1.17 2.98
C TRP A 390 11.68 1.88 4.26
N MET A 391 12.19 1.39 5.38
CA MET A 391 11.87 1.84 6.73
C MET A 391 13.14 2.09 7.53
N TRP A 392 13.14 3.17 8.30
CA TRP A 392 14.16 3.49 9.29
C TRP A 392 13.59 3.21 10.67
N MET A 393 14.21 2.30 11.38
CA MET A 393 13.70 1.77 12.65
C MET A 393 14.76 1.88 13.73
N GLN A 394 14.38 1.60 14.96
CA GLN A 394 15.29 1.58 16.11
C GLN A 394 14.88 0.51 17.11
N ASP A 395 15.86 0.07 17.89
CA ASP A 395 15.69 -0.74 19.09
C ASP A 395 16.00 0.13 20.31
N VAL A 396 15.10 0.12 21.28
CA VAL A 396 15.15 1.04 22.45
C VAL A 396 15.51 0.33 23.75
N ARG A 397 15.91 -0.96 23.67
CA ARG A 397 16.22 -1.77 24.83
C ARG A 397 17.59 -1.45 25.42
N PRO A 398 17.78 -1.66 26.75
CA PRO A 398 19.05 -1.40 27.43
C PRO A 398 20.25 -2.15 26.84
N GLU A 399 20.06 -3.39 26.40
CA GLU A 399 21.11 -4.26 25.87
C GLU A 399 21.74 -3.71 24.57
N LEU A 400 21.02 -2.84 23.85
CA LEU A 400 21.42 -2.29 22.56
C LEU A 400 21.64 -0.79 22.59
N THR A 401 21.36 -0.11 23.71
CA THR A 401 21.58 1.33 23.87
C THR A 401 23.04 1.60 24.24
N VAL A 402 23.69 2.49 23.49
CA VAL A 402 25.07 2.91 23.75
C VAL A 402 25.11 4.42 23.96
N ASP A 403 25.67 4.88 25.06
CA ASP A 403 25.79 6.31 25.39
C ASP A 403 24.46 7.08 25.33
N GLY A 404 23.35 6.40 25.66
CA GLY A 404 22.00 6.98 25.61
C GLY A 404 21.40 7.11 24.20
N ALA A 405 22.07 6.59 23.16
CA ALA A 405 21.57 6.53 21.80
C ALA A 405 20.99 5.14 21.49
N TYR A 406 19.77 5.12 20.99
CA TYR A 406 19.09 3.88 20.57
C TYR A 406 19.73 3.30 19.31
N LYS A 407 19.83 1.97 19.25
CA LYS A 407 20.42 1.28 18.10
C LYS A 407 19.52 1.38 16.88
N GLN A 408 20.06 1.91 15.78
CA GLN A 408 19.34 2.00 14.50
C GLN A 408 19.37 0.66 13.75
N LYS A 409 18.32 0.41 13.01
CA LYS A 409 18.19 -0.67 12.03
C LYS A 409 17.31 -0.24 10.86
N PHE A 410 17.44 -0.95 9.77
CA PHE A 410 16.76 -0.65 8.51
C PHE A 410 15.98 -1.87 8.04
N MET A 411 14.96 -1.62 7.24
CA MET A 411 14.16 -2.69 6.64
C MET A 411 13.76 -2.30 5.22
N ALA A 412 13.78 -3.27 4.33
CA ALA A 412 13.24 -3.14 2.99
C ALA A 412 12.22 -4.26 2.73
N ILE A 413 11.12 -3.91 2.07
CA ILE A 413 10.03 -4.83 1.74
C ILE A 413 9.72 -4.75 0.25
N HIS A 414 9.57 -5.92 -0.36
CA HIS A 414 8.91 -6.11 -1.65
C HIS A 414 7.58 -6.83 -1.45
N TYR A 415 6.52 -6.26 -1.99
CA TYR A 415 5.22 -6.94 -2.01
C TYR A 415 4.58 -6.84 -3.39
N LEU A 416 4.45 -7.98 -4.05
CA LEU A 416 3.79 -8.10 -5.34
C LEU A 416 2.38 -8.66 -5.14
N SER A 417 1.36 -7.91 -5.55
CA SER A 417 -0.03 -8.34 -5.56
C SER A 417 -0.49 -8.55 -7.01
N TRP A 418 -0.88 -9.77 -7.36
CA TRP A 418 -1.29 -10.15 -8.70
C TRP A 418 -2.72 -10.70 -8.72
N ASN A 419 -3.61 -10.01 -9.45
CA ASN A 419 -4.95 -10.51 -9.73
C ASN A 419 -4.88 -11.54 -10.88
N VAL A 420 -4.61 -12.81 -10.54
CA VAL A 420 -4.51 -13.92 -11.49
C VAL A 420 -5.82 -14.07 -12.26
N SER A 421 -6.95 -13.92 -11.57
CA SER A 421 -8.29 -13.90 -12.15
C SER A 421 -9.15 -12.82 -11.50
N LYS A 422 -10.38 -12.63 -11.96
CA LYS A 422 -11.37 -11.74 -11.35
C LYS A 422 -11.65 -12.07 -9.87
N LYS A 423 -11.42 -13.34 -9.47
CA LYS A 423 -11.72 -13.85 -8.13
C LYS A 423 -10.49 -14.13 -7.29
N LEU A 424 -9.34 -14.46 -7.90
CA LEU A 424 -8.14 -14.90 -7.19
C LEU A 424 -7.06 -13.81 -7.28
N ASN A 425 -6.61 -13.36 -6.13
CA ASN A 425 -5.39 -12.57 -5.95
C ASN A 425 -4.34 -13.40 -5.23
N ILE A 426 -3.10 -13.33 -5.69
CA ILE A 426 -1.92 -13.92 -5.07
C ILE A 426 -0.97 -12.78 -4.72
N GLY A 427 -0.45 -12.79 -3.50
CA GLY A 427 0.56 -11.85 -3.04
C GLY A 427 1.86 -12.56 -2.69
N LEU A 428 2.98 -12.04 -3.16
CA LEU A 428 4.33 -12.48 -2.80
C LEU A 428 4.98 -11.38 -1.96
N PHE A 429 5.53 -11.77 -0.82
CA PHE A 429 6.16 -10.89 0.14
C PHE A 429 7.60 -11.32 0.36
N GLU A 430 8.50 -10.38 0.38
CA GLU A 430 9.88 -10.54 0.78
C GLU A 430 10.31 -9.33 1.59
N THR A 431 11.09 -9.55 2.63
CA THR A 431 11.66 -8.47 3.43
C THR A 431 13.05 -8.83 3.90
N VAL A 432 13.87 -7.81 4.12
CA VAL A 432 15.17 -7.91 4.76
C VAL A 432 15.30 -6.83 5.83
N ILE A 433 15.84 -7.21 6.97
CA ILE A 433 16.25 -6.31 8.06
C ILE A 433 17.77 -6.34 8.15
N TRP A 434 18.39 -5.18 8.30
CA TRP A 434 19.83 -5.06 8.57
C TRP A 434 20.08 -3.91 9.53
N ASP A 435 21.24 -3.90 10.12
CA ASP A 435 21.67 -2.87 11.06
C ASP A 435 22.89 -2.11 10.54
N ASP A 436 23.36 -1.20 11.36
CA ASP A 436 24.53 -0.36 11.11
C ASP A 436 25.85 -1.04 11.54
N ALA A 437 25.90 -2.37 11.55
CA ALA A 437 27.13 -3.10 11.89
C ALA A 437 28.26 -2.74 10.90
N ASN A 438 29.47 -2.49 11.44
CA ASN A 438 30.65 -2.07 10.68
C ASN A 438 30.46 -0.75 9.89
N ASP A 439 29.72 0.22 10.43
CA ASP A 439 29.41 1.50 9.78
C ASP A 439 28.75 1.36 8.41
N ARG A 440 27.99 0.28 8.20
CA ARG A 440 27.33 -0.06 6.94
C ARG A 440 26.24 0.97 6.57
N GLY A 441 25.56 1.52 7.58
CA GLY A 441 24.46 2.45 7.37
C GLY A 441 23.33 1.88 6.54
N PHE A 442 22.65 2.75 5.81
CA PHE A 442 21.62 2.37 4.86
C PHE A 442 22.25 1.76 3.60
N ASP A 443 22.12 0.44 3.42
CA ASP A 443 22.74 -0.29 2.32
C ASP A 443 22.01 -0.08 0.99
N VAL A 444 22.69 0.54 0.03
CA VAL A 444 22.14 0.86 -1.30
C VAL A 444 21.83 -0.40 -2.14
N ASN A 445 22.40 -1.56 -1.82
CA ASN A 445 22.06 -2.82 -2.49
C ASN A 445 20.56 -3.16 -2.30
N TYR A 446 19.98 -2.79 -1.16
CA TYR A 446 18.56 -3.00 -0.87
C TYR A 446 17.64 -1.91 -1.41
N LEU A 447 18.18 -0.86 -2.08
CA LEU A 447 17.39 0.10 -2.85
C LEU A 447 16.91 -0.45 -4.19
N ASN A 448 17.52 -1.50 -4.70
CA ASN A 448 17.13 -2.09 -5.98
C ASN A 448 15.70 -2.67 -5.87
N PRO A 449 14.71 -2.12 -6.59
CA PRO A 449 13.32 -2.50 -6.41
C PRO A 449 12.97 -3.87 -7.04
N LEU A 450 13.90 -4.56 -7.66
CA LEU A 450 13.67 -5.81 -8.39
C LEU A 450 14.57 -6.96 -7.92
N ILE A 451 15.54 -6.70 -7.05
CA ILE A 451 16.45 -7.74 -6.56
C ILE A 451 15.74 -8.62 -5.53
N PHE A 452 16.04 -9.91 -5.54
CA PHE A 452 15.66 -10.80 -4.45
C PHE A 452 16.60 -10.56 -3.26
N TYR A 453 16.04 -10.16 -2.13
CA TYR A 453 16.81 -9.79 -0.93
C TYR A 453 17.60 -10.96 -0.36
N THR A 454 17.03 -12.18 -0.36
CA THR A 454 17.73 -13.39 0.07
C THR A 454 19.02 -13.63 -0.73
N ALA A 455 19.03 -13.33 -2.04
CA ALA A 455 20.23 -13.44 -2.86
C ALA A 455 21.25 -12.33 -2.57
N ALA A 456 20.78 -11.12 -2.29
CA ALA A 456 21.64 -10.00 -1.92
C ALA A 456 22.28 -10.22 -0.54
N GLU A 457 21.51 -10.69 0.43
CA GLU A 457 21.99 -11.03 1.77
C GLU A 457 23.09 -12.10 1.72
N PHE A 458 22.86 -13.19 0.98
CA PHE A 458 23.85 -14.25 0.81
C PHE A 458 25.20 -13.73 0.29
N SER A 459 25.20 -12.70 -0.55
CA SER A 459 26.41 -12.08 -1.10
C SER A 459 27.14 -11.15 -0.12
N THR A 460 26.43 -10.64 0.91
CA THR A 460 26.98 -9.69 1.90
C THR A 460 27.50 -10.37 3.18
N GLY A 461 27.15 -11.64 3.40
CA GLY A 461 27.57 -12.44 4.55
C GLY A 461 26.36 -12.98 5.34
N SER A 462 26.48 -14.20 5.85
CA SER A 462 25.38 -14.97 6.48
C SER A 462 24.78 -14.37 7.76
N ARG A 463 25.39 -13.33 8.33
CA ARG A 463 24.89 -12.58 9.50
C ARG A 463 24.66 -11.10 9.21
N ALA A 464 24.61 -10.73 7.94
CA ALA A 464 24.50 -9.33 7.55
C ALA A 464 23.06 -8.82 7.52
N GLY A 465 22.07 -9.69 7.70
CA GLY A 465 20.65 -9.35 7.68
C GLY A 465 19.76 -10.51 8.10
N ASN A 466 18.47 -10.24 8.24
CA ASN A 466 17.42 -11.22 8.52
C ASN A 466 16.36 -11.11 7.43
N THR A 467 16.15 -12.17 6.63
CA THR A 467 15.19 -12.20 5.52
C THR A 467 14.00 -13.08 5.82
N LEU A 468 12.80 -12.58 5.50
CA LEU A 468 11.56 -13.33 5.60
C LEU A 468 10.85 -13.37 4.24
N LEU A 469 10.22 -14.50 3.95
CA LEU A 469 9.42 -14.72 2.74
C LEU A 469 7.96 -14.95 3.11
N GLY A 470 7.04 -14.53 2.25
CA GLY A 470 5.62 -14.70 2.50
C GLY A 470 4.78 -14.89 1.25
N LEU A 471 3.67 -15.61 1.45
CA LEU A 471 2.65 -15.84 0.44
C LEU A 471 1.29 -15.42 1.00
N SER A 472 0.53 -14.63 0.25
CA SER A 472 -0.86 -14.35 0.59
C SER A 472 -1.80 -14.75 -0.54
N LEU A 473 -2.99 -15.19 -0.17
CA LEU A 473 -4.05 -15.56 -1.09
C LEU A 473 -5.34 -14.85 -0.69
N LYS A 474 -6.06 -14.31 -1.68
CA LYS A 474 -7.41 -13.81 -1.49
C LYS A 474 -8.32 -14.35 -2.57
N TYR A 475 -9.44 -14.93 -2.16
CA TYR A 475 -10.46 -15.45 -3.07
C TYR A 475 -11.79 -14.71 -2.87
N LYS A 476 -12.26 -14.02 -3.92
CA LYS A 476 -13.47 -13.21 -3.92
C LYS A 476 -14.68 -14.02 -4.37
N LEU A 477 -15.66 -14.13 -3.49
CA LEU A 477 -17.02 -14.58 -3.80
C LEU A 477 -17.93 -13.34 -3.87
N LYS A 478 -19.24 -13.51 -4.09
CA LYS A 478 -20.18 -12.40 -4.26
C LYS A 478 -20.11 -11.40 -3.08
N ASP A 479 -20.47 -11.86 -1.90
CA ASP A 479 -20.51 -11.06 -0.67
C ASP A 479 -19.53 -11.57 0.39
N VAL A 480 -18.75 -12.62 0.06
CA VAL A 480 -17.74 -13.22 0.94
C VAL A 480 -16.37 -13.10 0.29
N SER A 481 -15.35 -12.84 1.08
CA SER A 481 -13.95 -13.00 0.67
C SER A 481 -13.21 -13.88 1.66
N LEU A 482 -12.48 -14.85 1.14
CA LEU A 482 -11.54 -15.68 1.89
C LEU A 482 -10.14 -15.11 1.71
N TYR A 483 -9.33 -15.14 2.75
CA TYR A 483 -7.94 -14.70 2.68
C TYR A 483 -7.05 -15.59 3.55
N SER A 484 -5.78 -15.61 3.20
CA SER A 484 -4.75 -16.28 3.99
C SER A 484 -3.40 -15.58 3.84
N GLN A 485 -2.54 -15.78 4.82
CA GLN A 485 -1.12 -15.47 4.77
C GLN A 485 -0.31 -16.65 5.28
N PHE A 486 0.84 -16.87 4.69
CA PHE A 486 1.88 -17.76 5.15
C PHE A 486 3.18 -16.96 5.20
N ILE A 487 3.84 -16.95 6.35
CA ILE A 487 5.15 -16.35 6.55
C ILE A 487 6.17 -17.43 6.82
N LEU A 488 7.32 -17.31 6.22
CA LEU A 488 8.49 -18.18 6.39
C LEU A 488 9.67 -17.31 6.78
N ASP A 489 10.23 -17.57 7.96
CA ASP A 489 11.41 -16.91 8.47
C ASP A 489 12.64 -17.80 8.19
N GLU A 490 12.76 -18.94 8.86
CA GLU A 490 13.76 -19.95 8.59
C GLU A 490 13.12 -21.31 8.35
N PHE A 491 13.75 -22.14 7.52
CA PHE A 491 13.18 -23.42 7.18
C PHE A 491 14.23 -24.42 6.70
N ARG A 492 14.21 -25.60 7.31
CA ARG A 492 15.01 -26.75 6.85
C ARG A 492 14.08 -27.91 6.52
N LEU A 493 13.98 -28.27 5.24
CA LEU A 493 13.04 -29.30 4.76
C LEU A 493 13.28 -30.66 5.38
N SER A 494 14.56 -31.06 5.63
CA SER A 494 14.91 -32.32 6.28
C SER A 494 14.30 -32.42 7.67
N GLU A 495 14.30 -31.34 8.43
CA GLU A 495 13.75 -31.27 9.79
C GLU A 495 12.22 -31.16 9.80
N PHE A 496 11.63 -30.64 8.73
CA PHE A 496 10.17 -30.53 8.61
C PHE A 496 9.50 -31.88 8.34
N THR A 497 10.19 -32.78 7.63
CA THR A 497 9.68 -34.13 7.35
C THR A 497 9.91 -35.11 8.50
N GLY A 498 10.76 -34.75 9.48
CA GLY A 498 10.88 -35.38 10.77
C GLY A 498 9.71 -35.08 11.69
N SER A 499 9.51 -35.90 12.73
CA SER A 499 8.46 -35.70 13.74
C SER A 499 8.91 -34.86 14.93
N ASP A 500 10.12 -34.32 14.92
CA ASP A 500 10.84 -33.93 16.13
C ASP A 500 10.71 -32.40 16.43
N GLU A 501 9.89 -31.68 15.68
CA GLU A 501 9.54 -30.25 15.92
C GLU A 501 10.75 -29.36 16.16
N TRP A 502 11.69 -29.38 15.21
CA TRP A 502 12.92 -28.59 15.27
C TRP A 502 12.64 -27.07 15.37
N TRP A 503 13.35 -26.37 16.26
CA TRP A 503 13.15 -24.97 16.58
C TRP A 503 13.29 -24.03 15.37
N GLY A 504 14.25 -24.30 14.48
CA GLY A 504 14.57 -23.45 13.33
C GLY A 504 13.58 -23.55 12.16
N ASN A 505 12.53 -24.39 12.24
CA ASN A 505 11.40 -24.30 11.32
C ASN A 505 10.43 -23.20 11.80
N LYS A 506 10.76 -21.94 11.48
CA LYS A 506 10.07 -20.73 11.90
C LYS A 506 9.07 -20.28 10.83
N PHE A 507 7.80 -20.43 11.10
CA PHE A 507 6.74 -20.01 10.18
C PHE A 507 5.43 -19.69 10.89
N GLY A 508 4.54 -19.00 10.18
CA GLY A 508 3.19 -18.71 10.65
C GLY A 508 2.16 -18.81 9.55
N ILE A 509 0.91 -19.06 9.94
CA ILE A 509 -0.25 -19.17 9.06
C ILE A 509 -1.39 -18.30 9.56
N GLN A 510 -2.07 -17.61 8.65
CA GLN A 510 -3.33 -16.90 8.85
C GLN A 510 -4.36 -17.41 7.86
N ILE A 511 -5.58 -17.64 8.32
CA ILE A 511 -6.74 -17.93 7.47
C ILE A 511 -7.91 -17.10 7.99
N GLY A 512 -8.70 -16.54 7.07
CA GLY A 512 -9.87 -15.79 7.48
C GLY A 512 -10.91 -15.63 6.38
N ALA A 513 -12.08 -15.18 6.80
CA ALA A 513 -13.22 -14.90 5.95
C ALA A 513 -13.89 -13.58 6.36
N LYS A 514 -14.36 -12.83 5.38
CA LYS A 514 -15.18 -11.63 5.53
C LYS A 514 -16.51 -11.83 4.84
N TYR A 515 -17.60 -11.50 5.50
CA TYR A 515 -18.95 -11.58 4.94
C TYR A 515 -19.62 -10.21 5.02
N HIS A 516 -19.78 -9.60 3.87
CA HIS A 516 -20.38 -8.27 3.70
C HIS A 516 -21.87 -8.37 3.49
N ASN A 517 -22.65 -7.45 4.06
CA ASN A 517 -24.11 -7.48 4.06
C ASN A 517 -24.63 -8.84 4.51
N ALA A 518 -24.06 -9.35 5.59
CA ALA A 518 -24.31 -10.68 6.11
C ALA A 518 -25.82 -10.91 6.32
N PHE A 519 -26.29 -12.08 5.90
CA PHE A 519 -27.70 -12.47 5.97
C PHE A 519 -28.65 -11.50 5.23
N ASN A 520 -28.16 -10.78 4.20
CA ASN A 520 -28.85 -9.70 3.48
C ASN A 520 -29.22 -8.47 4.36
N ILE A 521 -28.56 -8.30 5.49
CA ILE A 521 -28.69 -7.10 6.32
C ILE A 521 -27.65 -6.09 5.79
N GLU A 522 -28.16 -4.98 5.25
CA GLU A 522 -27.30 -3.92 4.70
C GLU A 522 -26.33 -3.39 5.76
N ASN A 523 -25.06 -3.24 5.37
CA ASN A 523 -23.96 -2.77 6.23
C ASN A 523 -23.67 -3.63 7.47
N LEU A 524 -24.18 -4.85 7.56
CA LEU A 524 -23.72 -5.84 8.53
C LEU A 524 -22.48 -6.54 7.97
N TYR A 525 -21.35 -6.34 8.62
CA TYR A 525 -20.07 -6.96 8.29
C TYR A 525 -19.70 -7.98 9.37
N LEU A 526 -19.36 -9.20 8.95
CA LEU A 526 -18.82 -10.23 9.81
C LEU A 526 -17.43 -10.64 9.33
N GLN A 527 -16.53 -10.93 10.27
CA GLN A 527 -15.20 -11.47 9.96
C GLN A 527 -14.84 -12.54 10.97
N ALA A 528 -14.26 -13.62 10.47
CA ALA A 528 -13.61 -14.63 11.29
C ALA A 528 -12.16 -14.79 10.82
N GLU A 529 -11.23 -14.96 11.76
CA GLU A 529 -9.81 -15.08 11.48
C GLU A 529 -9.16 -16.05 12.46
N TYR A 530 -8.24 -16.87 11.97
CA TYR A 530 -7.39 -17.74 12.77
C TYR A 530 -5.94 -17.49 12.42
N ASN A 531 -5.11 -17.33 13.44
CA ASN A 531 -3.68 -17.12 13.35
C ASN A 531 -2.95 -18.18 14.18
N ALA A 532 -1.87 -18.74 13.65
CA ALA A 532 -0.97 -19.63 14.37
C ALA A 532 0.47 -19.34 13.94
N ILE A 533 1.34 -19.07 14.91
CA ILE A 533 2.74 -18.75 14.69
C ILE A 533 3.59 -19.64 15.58
N ARG A 534 4.60 -20.27 14.99
CA ARG A 534 5.53 -21.15 15.70
C ARG A 534 6.42 -20.35 16.64
N PRO A 535 6.98 -21.02 17.68
CA PRO A 535 8.03 -20.45 18.52
C PRO A 535 9.20 -19.93 17.68
N TYR A 536 9.87 -18.90 18.17
CA TYR A 536 11.06 -18.25 17.60
C TYR A 536 10.85 -17.55 16.25
N THR A 537 9.67 -17.64 15.61
CA THR A 537 9.36 -16.87 14.40
C THR A 537 9.52 -15.36 14.71
N TYR A 538 10.18 -14.62 13.84
CA TYR A 538 10.51 -13.19 13.98
C TYR A 538 11.66 -12.85 14.95
N SER A 539 12.19 -13.81 15.72
CA SER A 539 13.41 -13.61 16.53
C SER A 539 14.66 -13.98 15.74
N HIS A 540 15.80 -13.44 16.13
CA HIS A 540 17.09 -13.66 15.49
C HIS A 540 18.17 -13.88 16.56
N ASP A 541 19.30 -14.53 16.23
CA ASP A 541 20.47 -14.67 17.10
C ASP A 541 21.12 -13.31 17.37
N GLU A 542 21.22 -12.46 16.38
CA GLU A 542 21.61 -11.06 16.56
C GLU A 542 20.40 -10.24 17.05
N LEU A 543 20.44 -9.79 18.30
CA LEU A 543 19.32 -9.12 18.99
C LEU A 543 18.70 -7.95 18.22
N ASN A 544 19.50 -7.20 17.45
CA ASN A 544 19.01 -6.05 16.70
C ASN A 544 18.29 -6.43 15.39
N LEU A 545 18.48 -7.65 14.88
CA LEU A 545 17.90 -8.12 13.62
C LEU A 545 16.53 -8.77 13.80
N ASN A 546 15.93 -8.71 14.99
CA ASN A 546 14.55 -9.13 15.23
C ASN A 546 13.55 -8.33 14.39
N TYR A 547 12.36 -8.92 14.14
CA TYR A 547 11.26 -8.29 13.39
C TYR A 547 10.42 -7.37 14.28
N GLY A 548 11.06 -6.33 14.82
CA GLY A 548 10.45 -5.39 15.76
C GLY A 548 10.93 -3.95 15.55
N HIS A 549 10.19 -2.99 16.10
CA HIS A 549 10.50 -1.57 16.15
C HIS A 549 10.03 -0.97 17.47
N ASN A 550 10.90 -0.21 18.15
CA ASN A 550 10.57 0.37 19.45
C ASN A 550 9.97 -0.66 20.42
N ASN A 551 10.65 -1.79 20.58
CA ASN A 551 10.23 -2.89 21.46
C ASN A 551 8.79 -3.38 21.21
N GLN A 552 8.28 -3.26 19.98
CA GLN A 552 6.97 -3.71 19.54
C GLN A 552 7.09 -4.55 18.26
N PRO A 553 6.37 -5.68 18.14
CA PRO A 553 6.38 -6.51 16.94
C PRO A 553 5.89 -5.74 15.71
N LEU A 554 6.53 -5.93 14.57
CA LEU A 554 6.11 -5.34 13.28
C LEU A 554 5.00 -6.13 12.59
N ALA A 555 4.94 -7.44 12.85
CA ALA A 555 3.91 -8.32 12.28
C ALA A 555 2.70 -8.45 13.23
N HIS A 556 2.48 -9.62 13.80
CA HIS A 556 1.36 -9.86 14.69
C HIS A 556 1.62 -9.25 16.08
N LEU A 557 0.60 -8.61 16.67
CA LEU A 557 0.70 -7.95 17.99
C LEU A 557 1.20 -8.89 19.10
N TRP A 558 0.85 -10.19 19.02
CA TRP A 558 1.28 -11.18 20.01
C TRP A 558 2.70 -11.73 19.74
N GLY A 559 3.41 -11.27 18.71
CA GLY A 559 4.74 -11.78 18.34
C GLY A 559 4.67 -13.20 17.79
N SER A 560 5.19 -14.18 18.54
CA SER A 560 5.30 -15.59 18.15
C SER A 560 4.77 -16.55 19.23
N ASN A 561 4.84 -17.87 18.95
CA ASN A 561 4.50 -18.94 19.90
C ASN A 561 3.05 -18.90 20.38
N PHE A 562 2.06 -18.72 19.46
CA PHE A 562 0.65 -18.63 19.83
C PHE A 562 -0.29 -19.20 18.76
N LYS A 563 -1.54 -19.47 19.21
CA LYS A 563 -2.73 -19.71 18.37
C LYS A 563 -3.82 -18.73 18.80
N GLU A 564 -4.46 -18.05 17.86
CA GLU A 564 -5.49 -17.05 18.08
C GLU A 564 -6.67 -17.27 17.14
N ALA A 565 -7.89 -17.13 17.63
CA ALA A 565 -9.11 -17.08 16.85
C ALA A 565 -9.86 -15.77 17.16
N ILE A 566 -10.29 -15.07 16.11
CA ILE A 566 -10.93 -13.76 16.19
C ILE A 566 -12.27 -13.81 15.50
N GLY A 567 -13.32 -13.29 16.14
CA GLY A 567 -14.62 -13.01 15.57
C GLY A 567 -14.94 -11.53 15.66
N ILE A 568 -15.38 -10.92 14.55
CA ILE A 568 -15.75 -9.51 14.49
C ILE A 568 -17.11 -9.35 13.85
N ALA A 569 -17.95 -8.48 14.45
CA ALA A 569 -19.19 -8.03 13.86
C ALA A 569 -19.21 -6.49 13.87
N ARG A 570 -19.55 -5.88 12.72
CA ARG A 570 -19.73 -4.43 12.59
C ARG A 570 -21.05 -4.13 11.93
N PHE A 571 -21.73 -3.15 12.44
CA PHE A 571 -22.99 -2.68 11.86
C PHE A 571 -22.99 -1.16 11.80
N THR A 572 -23.42 -0.61 10.67
CA THR A 572 -23.52 0.84 10.48
C THR A 572 -24.87 1.18 9.86
N LYS A 573 -25.59 2.12 10.47
CA LYS A 573 -26.84 2.65 9.92
C LYS A 573 -26.84 4.16 10.07
N ASP A 574 -26.87 4.87 8.94
CA ASP A 574 -26.69 6.33 8.91
C ASP A 574 -25.40 6.73 9.65
N ARG A 575 -25.53 7.53 10.71
CA ARG A 575 -24.41 7.94 11.56
C ARG A 575 -24.17 7.05 12.79
N TRP A 576 -25.02 6.04 13.03
CA TRP A 576 -24.85 5.10 14.14
C TRP A 576 -23.95 3.94 13.73
N PHE A 577 -23.12 3.49 14.64
CA PHE A 577 -22.28 2.31 14.47
C PHE A 577 -22.23 1.45 15.72
N ALA A 578 -22.03 0.17 15.51
CA ALA A 578 -21.74 -0.82 16.55
C ALA A 578 -20.61 -1.75 16.05
N ASN A 579 -19.60 -1.96 16.87
CA ASN A 579 -18.48 -2.85 16.62
C ASN A 579 -18.36 -3.82 17.79
N ALA A 580 -18.37 -5.12 17.51
CA ALA A 580 -18.11 -6.17 18.48
C ALA A 580 -16.91 -7.02 18.00
N LYS A 581 -16.06 -7.40 18.94
CA LYS A 581 -14.90 -8.26 18.67
C LYS A 581 -14.72 -9.24 19.81
N ILE A 582 -14.42 -10.47 19.49
CA ILE A 582 -14.00 -11.52 20.43
C ILE A 582 -12.68 -12.10 19.97
N VAL A 583 -11.79 -12.35 20.91
CA VAL A 583 -10.48 -12.97 20.68
C VAL A 583 -10.33 -14.10 21.68
N PHE A 584 -9.96 -15.27 21.20
CA PHE A 584 -9.58 -16.42 22.01
C PHE A 584 -8.17 -16.85 21.59
N GLY A 585 -7.30 -17.07 22.55
CA GLY A 585 -5.98 -17.54 22.21
C GLY A 585 -5.25 -18.26 23.30
N LYS A 586 -4.17 -18.92 22.89
CA LYS A 586 -3.18 -19.55 23.73
C LYS A 586 -1.82 -19.04 23.27
N LYS A 587 -1.04 -18.46 24.18
CA LYS A 587 0.31 -17.97 23.92
C LYS A 587 1.28 -18.53 24.95
N GLY A 588 2.44 -18.97 24.52
CA GLY A 588 3.56 -19.34 25.38
C GLY A 588 4.47 -18.14 25.64
N PHE A 589 4.83 -17.96 26.89
CA PHE A 589 5.77 -16.94 27.37
C PHE A 589 7.00 -17.59 27.97
N ASP A 590 8.09 -16.84 28.09
CA ASP A 590 9.23 -17.22 28.91
C ASP A 590 8.84 -17.17 30.39
N PHE A 591 9.40 -18.01 31.23
CA PHE A 591 8.99 -18.08 32.65
C PHE A 591 9.35 -16.82 33.45
N LYS A 592 10.50 -16.21 33.15
CA LYS A 592 10.99 -14.98 33.83
C LYS A 592 10.88 -15.06 35.37
N ASN A 593 11.24 -16.21 35.93
CA ASN A 593 11.12 -16.47 37.37
C ASN A 593 12.45 -16.29 38.13
N GLY A 594 13.49 -15.74 37.47
CA GLY A 594 14.80 -15.49 38.02
C GLY A 594 15.72 -16.72 38.05
N THR A 595 15.21 -17.94 37.85
CA THR A 595 16.00 -19.20 37.80
C THR A 595 16.06 -19.77 36.38
N ASP A 596 15.05 -19.53 35.56
CA ASP A 596 15.01 -19.91 34.15
C ASP A 596 15.10 -18.66 33.29
N THR A 597 16.21 -18.54 32.55
CA THR A 597 16.46 -17.45 31.58
C THR A 597 16.31 -17.91 30.15
N SER A 598 15.81 -19.15 29.92
CA SER A 598 15.66 -19.73 28.60
C SER A 598 14.56 -19.02 27.81
N SER A 599 14.81 -18.84 26.52
CA SER A 599 13.77 -18.43 25.57
C SER A 599 12.91 -19.64 25.17
N TYR A 600 11.60 -19.49 25.26
CA TYR A 600 10.59 -20.43 24.75
C TYR A 600 10.00 -19.97 23.42
N GLY A 601 10.58 -18.92 22.84
CA GLY A 601 10.22 -18.40 21.52
C GLY A 601 8.92 -17.64 21.46
N GLY A 602 8.44 -17.10 22.57
CA GLY A 602 7.25 -16.25 22.66
C GLY A 602 7.56 -14.77 22.60
N ASP A 603 8.77 -14.38 22.96
CA ASP A 603 9.29 -13.03 22.91
C ASP A 603 10.20 -12.86 21.68
N VAL A 604 9.77 -12.06 20.72
CA VAL A 604 10.55 -11.80 19.48
C VAL A 604 11.82 -10.99 19.72
N PHE A 605 11.94 -10.39 20.89
CA PHE A 605 13.10 -9.59 21.32
C PHE A 605 14.12 -10.38 22.15
N HIS A 606 13.81 -11.63 22.47
CA HIS A 606 14.76 -12.55 23.09
C HIS A 606 15.48 -13.35 22.00
N ASP A 607 16.81 -13.45 22.07
CA ASP A 607 17.58 -14.19 21.08
C ASP A 607 17.22 -15.69 21.10
N ASN A 608 17.50 -16.36 20.01
CA ASN A 608 17.21 -17.78 19.87
C ASN A 608 18.40 -18.68 20.24
N ASP A 609 19.57 -18.14 20.58
CA ASP A 609 20.72 -18.90 21.06
C ASP A 609 20.50 -19.39 22.49
N HIS A 610 19.72 -18.65 23.30
CA HIS A 610 19.34 -19.06 24.66
C HIS A 610 18.03 -19.88 24.69
N ARG A 611 17.72 -20.61 23.61
CA ARG A 611 16.52 -21.44 23.54
C ARG A 611 16.53 -22.61 24.52
N ALA A 612 15.35 -22.98 25.01
CA ALA A 612 15.18 -24.06 25.97
C ALA A 612 15.50 -25.44 25.39
N SER A 613 15.23 -25.68 24.09
CA SER A 613 15.52 -26.95 23.42
C SER A 613 15.63 -26.78 21.90
N ASP A 614 16.40 -27.65 21.24
CA ASP A 614 16.47 -27.73 19.78
C ASP A 614 15.27 -28.46 19.17
N TYR A 615 14.64 -29.38 19.88
CA TYR A 615 13.56 -30.24 19.42
C TYR A 615 12.38 -30.22 20.39
N GLY A 616 11.20 -30.65 19.93
CA GLY A 616 9.97 -30.65 20.72
C GLY A 616 9.36 -29.26 20.89
N ASN A 617 9.56 -28.37 19.93
CA ASN A 617 9.09 -26.99 20.01
C ASN A 617 7.65 -26.84 19.50
N GLU A 618 6.69 -26.99 20.41
CA GLU A 618 5.26 -26.86 20.11
C GLU A 618 4.76 -25.42 20.28
N ILE A 619 3.70 -25.07 19.52
CA ILE A 619 3.03 -23.76 19.67
C ILE A 619 2.34 -23.66 21.01
N GLY A 620 2.75 -22.69 21.81
CA GLY A 620 2.25 -22.40 23.15
C GLY A 620 3.14 -22.96 24.25
N GLN A 621 4.35 -23.42 23.94
CA GLN A 621 5.35 -23.91 24.93
C GLN A 621 5.81 -22.82 25.90
N GLY A 622 6.47 -23.21 26.99
CA GLY A 622 6.89 -22.33 28.08
C GLY A 622 5.73 -22.06 29.04
N ASN A 623 5.66 -20.86 29.62
CA ASN A 623 4.55 -20.46 30.49
C ASN A 623 3.32 -20.13 29.63
N THR A 624 2.48 -21.12 29.43
CA THR A 624 1.30 -20.98 28.57
C THR A 624 0.21 -20.13 29.24
N ALA A 625 -0.21 -19.06 28.56
CA ALA A 625 -1.39 -18.30 28.99
C ALA A 625 -2.57 -18.51 28.03
N LYS A 626 -3.77 -18.73 28.62
CA LYS A 626 -5.04 -18.68 27.90
C LYS A 626 -5.57 -17.25 27.98
N ILE A 627 -5.91 -16.70 26.82
CA ILE A 627 -6.34 -15.29 26.69
C ILE A 627 -7.71 -15.25 26.06
N PHE A 628 -8.62 -14.51 26.70
CA PHE A 628 -9.92 -14.14 26.17
C PHE A 628 -10.11 -12.65 26.21
N ILE A 629 -10.55 -12.04 25.09
CA ILE A 629 -10.89 -10.62 25.04
C ILE A 629 -12.22 -10.48 24.33
N GLY A 630 -13.14 -9.74 24.95
CA GLY A 630 -14.41 -9.31 24.37
C GLY A 630 -14.46 -7.79 24.37
N ASP A 631 -14.72 -7.19 23.21
CA ASP A 631 -14.78 -5.74 23.05
C ASP A 631 -16.08 -5.38 22.32
N LEU A 632 -16.83 -4.44 22.88
CA LEU A 632 -18.04 -3.87 22.27
C LEU A 632 -17.96 -2.36 22.32
N GLN A 633 -18.11 -1.73 21.16
CA GLN A 633 -18.18 -0.29 21.03
C GLN A 633 -19.43 0.10 20.25
N VAL A 634 -20.19 1.05 20.76
CA VAL A 634 -21.34 1.66 20.07
C VAL A 634 -21.16 3.16 20.04
N GLY A 635 -21.64 3.81 18.99
CA GLY A 635 -21.46 5.25 18.89
C GLY A 635 -22.16 5.92 17.73
N TYR A 636 -21.86 7.20 17.57
CA TYR A 636 -22.46 8.09 16.59
C TYR A 636 -21.41 8.96 15.90
N ILE A 637 -21.45 9.02 14.57
CA ILE A 637 -20.58 9.89 13.76
C ILE A 637 -21.11 11.34 13.89
N VAL A 638 -20.39 12.14 14.65
CA VAL A 638 -20.71 13.55 14.89
C VAL A 638 -20.45 14.38 13.65
N ASN A 639 -19.24 14.23 13.06
CA ASN A 639 -18.83 14.92 11.84
C ASN A 639 -18.21 13.92 10.85
N PRO A 640 -18.82 13.66 9.69
CA PRO A 640 -18.28 12.73 8.70
C PRO A 640 -17.05 13.27 7.96
N ALA A 641 -16.84 14.59 7.86
CA ALA A 641 -15.66 15.15 7.20
C ALA A 641 -14.39 14.86 7.98
N THR A 642 -14.41 14.97 9.29
CA THR A 642 -13.27 14.74 10.20
C THR A 642 -13.27 13.37 10.86
N ASN A 643 -14.26 12.53 10.57
CA ASN A 643 -14.50 11.24 11.22
C ASN A 643 -14.61 11.36 12.75
N LEU A 644 -15.18 12.48 13.26
CA LEU A 644 -15.41 12.72 14.68
C LEU A 644 -16.59 11.86 15.17
N LYS A 645 -16.33 11.03 16.19
CA LYS A 645 -17.28 10.07 16.73
C LYS A 645 -17.47 10.25 18.23
N LEU A 646 -18.70 10.20 18.69
CA LEU A 646 -19.04 9.96 20.09
C LEU A 646 -19.23 8.44 20.27
N PHE A 647 -18.63 7.85 21.29
CA PHE A 647 -18.73 6.42 21.54
C PHE A 647 -18.79 6.05 23.00
N GLY A 648 -19.37 4.88 23.29
CA GLY A 648 -19.24 4.17 24.54
C GLY A 648 -18.73 2.76 24.25
N GLY A 649 -17.88 2.25 25.13
CA GLY A 649 -17.25 0.94 24.96
C GLY A 649 -17.12 0.17 26.27
N ILE A 650 -17.09 -1.16 26.13
CA ILE A 650 -16.78 -2.10 27.20
C ILE A 650 -15.83 -3.14 26.68
N THR A 651 -14.74 -3.38 27.41
CA THR A 651 -13.75 -4.42 27.11
C THR A 651 -13.67 -5.38 28.31
N PHE A 652 -13.79 -6.67 28.02
CA PHE A 652 -13.50 -7.75 28.98
C PHE A 652 -12.20 -8.40 28.57
N ARG A 653 -11.30 -8.64 29.51
CA ARG A 653 -10.06 -9.37 29.30
C ARG A 653 -9.86 -10.38 30.42
N ASN A 654 -9.67 -11.65 30.04
CA ASN A 654 -9.20 -12.70 30.93
C ASN A 654 -7.83 -13.15 30.44
N PHE A 655 -6.85 -13.11 31.32
CA PHE A 655 -5.51 -13.61 31.11
C PHE A 655 -5.20 -14.64 32.20
N ASN A 656 -4.91 -15.88 31.79
CA ASN A 656 -4.76 -17.00 32.71
C ASN A 656 -3.51 -17.83 32.36
N PRO A 657 -2.32 -17.48 32.93
CA PRO A 657 -1.10 -18.25 32.75
C PRO A 657 -1.15 -19.54 33.55
N ASP A 658 -0.46 -20.58 33.06
CA ASP A 658 -0.35 -21.86 33.78
C ASP A 658 0.48 -21.71 35.05
N VAL A 659 1.52 -20.88 35.01
CA VAL A 659 2.37 -20.53 36.15
C VAL A 659 2.29 -19.02 36.40
N PRO A 660 1.64 -18.55 37.46
CA PRO A 660 1.68 -17.14 37.85
C PRO A 660 3.09 -16.70 38.25
N THR A 661 3.52 -15.55 37.70
CA THR A 661 4.81 -14.90 38.01
C THR A 661 4.56 -13.43 38.31
N ASN A 662 5.58 -12.71 38.76
CA ASN A 662 5.46 -11.27 39.00
C ASN A 662 5.09 -10.46 37.73
N GLU A 663 5.50 -10.96 36.57
CA GLU A 663 5.18 -10.33 35.27
C GLU A 663 3.89 -10.87 34.64
N PHE A 664 3.55 -12.14 34.92
CA PHE A 664 2.42 -12.84 34.31
C PHE A 664 1.50 -13.41 35.41
N ASP A 665 0.69 -12.54 36.01
CA ASP A 665 -0.31 -12.98 36.99
C ASP A 665 -1.68 -13.19 36.31
N LYS A 666 -2.51 -14.01 36.95
CA LYS A 666 -3.88 -14.22 36.51
C LYS A 666 -4.70 -12.94 36.70
N THR A 667 -5.25 -12.42 35.60
CA THR A 667 -6.01 -11.19 35.63
C THR A 667 -7.37 -11.33 34.93
N ASN A 668 -8.38 -10.70 35.52
CA ASN A 668 -9.69 -10.50 34.91
C ASN A 668 -9.97 -9.00 34.95
N SER A 669 -10.00 -8.37 33.79
CA SER A 669 -10.20 -6.94 33.67
C SER A 669 -11.51 -6.64 32.94
N THR A 670 -12.27 -5.71 33.45
CA THR A 670 -13.43 -5.09 32.77
C THR A 670 -13.18 -3.60 32.69
N TRP A 671 -13.13 -3.07 31.48
CA TRP A 671 -12.91 -1.64 31.25
C TRP A 671 -14.11 -1.03 30.55
N ILE A 672 -14.73 -0.04 31.16
CA ILE A 672 -15.84 0.72 30.59
C ILE A 672 -15.37 2.14 30.32
N SER A 673 -15.68 2.65 29.14
CA SER A 673 -15.27 3.99 28.72
C SER A 673 -16.32 4.68 27.87
N VAL A 674 -16.29 6.00 27.88
CA VAL A 674 -17.05 6.87 26.97
C VAL A 674 -16.13 7.97 26.47
N GLY A 675 -16.28 8.37 25.20
CA GLY A 675 -15.39 9.36 24.64
C GLY A 675 -15.87 10.00 23.33
N LEU A 676 -15.14 11.06 22.96
CA LEU A 676 -15.25 11.76 21.68
C LEU A 676 -13.91 11.64 20.98
N ARG A 677 -13.88 11.02 19.80
CA ARG A 677 -12.65 10.72 19.06
C ARG A 677 -12.74 11.12 17.60
N THR A 678 -11.73 11.81 17.08
CA THR A 678 -11.41 11.85 15.66
C THR A 678 -10.74 10.52 15.29
N ASP A 679 -11.50 9.62 14.65
CA ASP A 679 -11.12 8.22 14.45
C ASP A 679 -10.31 8.08 13.16
N VAL A 680 -8.99 8.26 13.25
CA VAL A 680 -8.04 8.27 12.14
C VAL A 680 -6.91 7.25 12.27
N PHE A 681 -6.85 6.52 13.37
CA PHE A 681 -5.91 5.42 13.63
C PHE A 681 -6.54 4.33 14.50
N ASN A 682 -5.92 3.15 14.54
CA ASN A 682 -6.38 2.05 15.40
C ASN A 682 -5.66 2.04 16.74
N TRP A 683 -6.42 1.79 17.82
CA TRP A 683 -5.86 1.34 19.08
C TRP A 683 -5.72 -0.19 19.08
N ASN A 684 -4.55 -0.70 19.46
CA ASN A 684 -4.25 -2.14 19.50
C ASN A 684 -4.02 -2.54 20.97
N PHE A 685 -5.11 -2.71 21.73
CA PHE A 685 -5.10 -3.09 23.16
C PHE A 685 -5.57 -4.52 23.42
N ASP A 686 -5.62 -5.33 22.37
CA ASP A 686 -6.09 -6.71 22.40
C ASP A 686 -4.91 -7.72 22.41
N PHE A 687 -4.09 -7.61 23.50
CA PHE A 687 -2.94 -8.46 23.79
C PHE A 687 -3.04 -9.18 25.13
#